data_c4897eae406e358b03655f01a9f071fb
#
_entry.id   c4897eae406e358b03655f01a9f071fb
#
_cell.length_a   1.000
_cell.length_b   1.000
_cell.length_c   1.000
_cell.angle_alpha   90.00
_cell.angle_beta   90.00
_cell.angle_gamma   90.00
#
_symmetry.space_group_name_H-M   'P 1'
#
loop_
_entity.id
_entity.type
_entity.pdbx_description
1 polymer ?
#
loop_
_entity_poly.entity_id
_entity_poly.type
_entity_poly.pdbx_seq_one_letter_code
_entity_poly.pdbx_strand_id
1 'polypeptide(L)'
;MTTKTDTETVQSASSNTAAVRRRQDLYKRLLPYLITAILSTTIGIIIFKINKVAPFGEKSVLCMDLWGQYFSMYVNNKNAGFSEMFHSWNGAFGFNNWAQNAYYCNSPFLLLMKFIPYKYMVKALDIFCLAKIVLSSLTFLAAMQYKCKERSPIFVGGAVCYSFCAYMIAFISQFMWTDALVLTPLVVIGLEKLIHEKKPLFYTLTLAYTVITSFYIGFAVCIFSVLYFAANSVQLISIEKTEERKRLKGIPDFYGAIARFSVYSLVAGALSAFVTIPVASAISKTLSVDEGAPKPEKLEWYGNVTGVLQNALPGKEFFQEYAGMNIYCGILIFLAIPLYFANKEFRLLERIANGCLLGFLVLSMNCNYLNYMWHGLHFPNQLPGRWSFIFSFYAVMLSCRGLCKHSGLTLIRTAIGTAVGSLGLFLTSKGMGSASGYKVAGYAKVVFITAAAVLLANAVVSFVLARKDAEKTAGLRKLTAQCCAVVIAGLMSFDMCRNLITVCDYDGNKGFQGSMEKGYSDQIVKFNEKCPKVASGSDDFYRTEAVPGFTFNPSMMGDYNSLGYYSSTMDGNVFSLLKFMGNRVYGDKVSSVYNISSPVQNGLFGIKNYIDFGGYLTSKLPGTVENSELSEKIGTNVRSNTTPLPVAFAVADTALDYEVTDQVLALKNQNDLVSALCGEEAGPYIRVEPDNVDPKTVSFYPDQDLNSSFYVRNDGEDVALIDYIYTAPADGFYFFEHNYRAGELKVTGINIDKTVNTGDGAFAFVGYLGKGEQLKIEFKAENVGVGCYGLNLYYMNEHLWDDDYHKLLDGGLSVTKASGTRIKGDIELSSSSLVMATIAQDGGWTAYCDGEKLEMEKVAGVFPCFRVPEGKHTIELRYRVPGLIPGTIIAVFGLGALIALMFYEKKLRKKAAAEAEELRVKAEEAEKSAETESEAKAEKEAASEAETETKTDDKAEAPAKKPAKKKKPGAQNGSNSNRKKSGSKGKKRK
;
A
#
# COMPACT_ATOMS: atom_id res chain seq x y z
N MET A 1 65.67 26.71 26.31
CA MET A 1 65.18 25.71 25.36
C MET A 1 64.25 24.68 26.01
N THR A 2 63.63 24.98 27.15
CA THR A 2 62.83 24.03 27.95
C THR A 2 61.33 24.37 27.99
N THR A 3 60.81 25.39 27.28
CA THR A 3 59.41 25.81 27.34
C THR A 3 58.59 25.48 26.11
N LYS A 4 59.22 25.02 24.99
CA LYS A 4 58.49 24.63 23.77
C LYS A 4 58.06 23.13 23.77
N THR A 5 58.81 22.26 24.42
CA THR A 5 58.55 20.81 24.46
C THR A 5 57.35 20.43 25.35
N ASP A 6 57.11 21.21 26.42
CA ASP A 6 56.00 20.92 27.34
C ASP A 6 54.63 21.32 26.76
N THR A 7 54.59 22.37 25.93
CA THR A 7 53.36 22.85 25.27
C THR A 7 52.92 21.91 24.11
N GLU A 8 53.85 21.33 23.37
CA GLU A 8 53.56 20.36 22.31
C GLU A 8 53.08 19.00 22.91
N THR A 9 53.67 18.58 23.99
CA THR A 9 53.26 17.35 24.71
C THR A 9 51.90 17.49 25.36
N VAL A 10 51.53 18.62 25.90
CA VAL A 10 50.21 18.90 26.48
C VAL A 10 49.14 19.06 25.38
N GLN A 11 49.47 19.68 24.21
CA GLN A 11 48.56 19.74 23.09
C GLN A 11 48.33 18.38 22.43
N SER A 12 49.33 17.53 22.29
CA SER A 12 49.19 16.17 21.77
C SER A 12 48.42 15.26 22.74
N ALA A 13 48.60 15.39 24.02
CA ALA A 13 47.83 14.65 25.03
C ALA A 13 46.36 15.09 25.09
N SER A 14 46.08 16.38 24.90
CA SER A 14 44.71 16.90 24.82
C SER A 14 43.99 16.49 23.54
N SER A 15 44.70 16.47 22.39
CA SER A 15 44.17 16.02 21.11
C SER A 15 43.84 14.50 21.12
N ASN A 16 44.73 13.68 21.70
CA ASN A 16 44.48 12.25 21.87
C ASN A 16 43.29 11.97 22.79
N THR A 17 43.15 12.72 23.88
CA THR A 17 42.04 12.60 24.82
C THR A 17 40.72 13.01 24.15
N ALA A 18 40.72 14.03 23.33
CA ALA A 18 39.57 14.46 22.51
C ALA A 18 39.18 13.40 21.46
N ALA A 19 40.18 12.81 20.78
CA ALA A 19 39.95 11.73 19.80
C ALA A 19 39.37 10.46 20.44
N VAL A 20 39.87 10.06 21.61
CA VAL A 20 39.35 8.94 22.39
C VAL A 20 37.90 9.20 22.84
N ARG A 21 37.60 10.39 23.34
CA ARG A 21 36.23 10.80 23.70
C ARG A 21 35.28 10.77 22.48
N ARG A 22 35.72 11.29 21.35
CA ARG A 22 34.93 11.23 20.10
C ARG A 22 34.64 9.79 19.65
N ARG A 23 35.64 8.90 19.72
CA ARG A 23 35.44 7.46 19.44
C ARG A 23 34.45 6.83 20.40
N GLN A 24 34.58 7.05 21.69
CA GLN A 24 33.64 6.55 22.71
C GLN A 24 32.22 7.06 22.49
N ASP A 25 32.05 8.32 22.14
CA ASP A 25 30.74 8.89 21.81
C ASP A 25 30.16 8.29 20.54
N LEU A 26 30.98 8.03 19.52
CA LEU A 26 30.57 7.35 18.32
C LEU A 26 30.10 5.92 18.62
N TYR A 27 30.86 5.13 19.40
CA TYR A 27 30.45 3.80 19.84
C TYR A 27 29.11 3.83 20.60
N LYS A 28 28.95 4.73 21.55
CA LYS A 28 27.69 4.90 22.29
C LYS A 28 26.51 5.28 21.38
N ARG A 29 26.78 5.93 20.24
CA ARG A 29 25.76 6.28 19.26
C ARG A 29 25.37 5.07 18.38
N LEU A 30 26.34 4.31 17.91
CA LEU A 30 26.12 3.22 16.96
C LEU A 30 25.69 1.92 17.62
N LEU A 31 26.07 1.66 18.88
CA LEU A 31 25.78 0.42 19.59
C LEU A 31 24.28 0.04 19.62
N PRO A 32 23.32 0.94 19.92
CA PRO A 32 21.90 0.59 19.87
C PRO A 32 21.43 0.16 18.48
N TYR A 33 21.95 0.78 17.42
CA TYR A 33 21.61 0.40 16.03
C TYR A 33 22.19 -0.97 15.68
N LEU A 34 23.41 -1.24 16.08
CA LEU A 34 24.05 -2.54 15.87
C LEU A 34 23.29 -3.65 16.60
N ILE A 35 22.94 -3.44 17.88
CA ILE A 35 22.14 -4.40 18.65
C ILE A 35 20.79 -4.63 17.99
N THR A 36 20.11 -3.56 17.58
CA THR A 36 18.79 -3.66 16.90
C THR A 36 18.91 -4.42 15.59
N ALA A 37 19.91 -4.11 14.76
CA ALA A 37 20.14 -4.81 13.50
C ALA A 37 20.41 -6.30 13.72
N ILE A 38 21.30 -6.65 14.63
CA ILE A 38 21.62 -8.05 14.97
C ILE A 38 20.37 -8.76 15.46
N LEU A 39 19.65 -8.18 16.41
CA LEU A 39 18.48 -8.80 17.02
C LEU A 39 17.37 -9.01 15.99
N SER A 40 17.04 -8.00 15.20
CA SER A 40 16.01 -8.12 14.14
C SER A 40 16.43 -9.11 13.06
N THR A 41 17.71 -9.11 12.65
CA THR A 41 18.21 -10.10 11.69
C THR A 41 18.13 -11.51 12.24
N THR A 42 18.51 -11.71 13.51
CA THR A 42 18.48 -13.02 14.18
C THR A 42 17.04 -13.55 14.26
N ILE A 43 16.09 -12.72 14.71
CA ILE A 43 14.68 -13.12 14.77
C ILE A 43 14.17 -13.47 13.37
N GLY A 44 14.46 -12.64 12.36
CA GLY A 44 14.07 -12.90 10.98
C GLY A 44 14.66 -14.20 10.43
N ILE A 45 15.93 -14.48 10.67
CA ILE A 45 16.59 -15.76 10.30
C ILE A 45 15.91 -16.94 11.00
N ILE A 46 15.59 -16.84 12.28
CA ILE A 46 14.88 -17.90 13.02
C ILE A 46 13.54 -18.20 12.33
N ILE A 47 12.75 -17.18 12.02
CA ILE A 47 11.45 -17.33 11.37
C ILE A 47 11.60 -17.91 9.96
N PHE A 48 12.54 -17.41 9.16
CA PHE A 48 12.80 -17.93 7.82
C PHE A 48 13.25 -19.39 7.86
N LYS A 49 14.11 -19.77 8.82
CA LYS A 49 14.58 -21.14 8.99
C LYS A 49 13.46 -22.10 9.39
N ILE A 50 12.60 -21.71 10.34
CA ILE A 50 11.45 -22.53 10.77
C ILE A 50 10.50 -22.76 9.59
N ASN A 51 10.22 -21.72 8.81
CA ASN A 51 9.33 -21.80 7.66
C ASN A 51 10.00 -22.28 6.38
N LYS A 52 11.27 -22.70 6.43
CA LYS A 52 12.05 -23.18 5.29
C LYS A 52 12.12 -22.18 4.13
N VAL A 53 12.07 -20.89 4.42
CA VAL A 53 12.18 -19.82 3.42
C VAL A 53 13.64 -19.67 2.97
N ALA A 54 13.87 -19.44 1.69
CA ALA A 54 15.20 -19.26 1.13
C ALA A 54 15.98 -18.12 1.82
N PRO A 55 17.28 -18.26 2.07
CA PRO A 55 18.18 -19.32 1.66
C PRO A 55 18.19 -20.57 2.57
N PHE A 56 17.33 -20.67 3.57
CA PHE A 56 17.32 -21.73 4.59
C PHE A 56 16.45 -22.94 4.21
N GLY A 57 15.81 -22.91 3.05
CA GLY A 57 14.98 -23.98 2.52
C GLY A 57 14.49 -23.69 1.10
N GLU A 58 13.47 -24.40 0.65
CA GLU A 58 12.95 -24.34 -0.71
C GLU A 58 11.67 -23.48 -0.84
N LYS A 59 11.15 -22.94 0.28
CA LYS A 59 9.99 -22.03 0.28
C LYS A 59 10.41 -20.58 0.05
N SER A 60 9.45 -19.74 -0.32
CA SER A 60 9.63 -18.30 -0.53
C SER A 60 8.46 -17.53 0.07
N VAL A 61 8.59 -16.23 0.19
CA VAL A 61 7.45 -15.32 0.47
C VAL A 61 6.51 -15.14 -0.73
N LEU A 62 6.80 -15.79 -1.86
CA LEU A 62 5.93 -15.79 -3.05
C LEU A 62 4.65 -16.55 -2.77
N CYS A 63 3.61 -15.82 -2.40
CA CYS A 63 2.26 -16.35 -2.21
C CYS A 63 1.23 -15.35 -2.72
N MET A 64 0.03 -15.83 -3.00
CA MET A 64 -1.10 -15.02 -3.43
C MET A 64 -0.73 -14.10 -4.61
N ASP A 65 -1.07 -12.81 -4.53
CA ASP A 65 -0.79 -11.82 -5.57
C ASP A 65 0.70 -11.66 -5.89
N LEU A 66 1.59 -11.88 -4.91
CA LEU A 66 3.02 -11.80 -5.18
C LEU A 66 3.47 -12.89 -6.16
N TRP A 67 2.91 -14.08 -6.03
CA TRP A 67 3.14 -15.18 -6.97
C TRP A 67 2.38 -14.96 -8.29
N GLY A 68 1.07 -14.70 -8.22
CA GLY A 68 0.20 -14.65 -9.39
C GLY A 68 0.35 -13.38 -10.22
N GLN A 69 0.71 -12.25 -9.59
CA GLN A 69 0.66 -10.93 -10.20
C GLN A 69 1.98 -10.15 -10.10
N TYR A 70 2.46 -9.85 -8.88
CA TYR A 70 3.51 -8.83 -8.72
C TYR A 70 4.87 -9.28 -9.21
N PHE A 71 5.21 -10.54 -9.01
CA PHE A 71 6.53 -11.02 -9.41
C PHE A 71 6.75 -10.96 -10.94
N SER A 72 5.72 -11.26 -11.73
CA SER A 72 5.77 -11.08 -13.17
C SER A 72 5.97 -9.62 -13.58
N MET A 73 5.34 -8.68 -12.85
CA MET A 73 5.57 -7.24 -13.07
C MET A 73 7.00 -6.81 -12.72
N TYR A 74 7.64 -7.44 -11.72
CA TYR A 74 9.05 -7.19 -11.41
C TYR A 74 9.99 -7.69 -12.50
N VAL A 75 9.65 -8.82 -13.10
CA VAL A 75 10.37 -9.34 -14.27
C VAL A 75 10.16 -8.42 -15.47
N ASN A 76 8.93 -8.01 -15.75
CA ASN A 76 8.62 -7.03 -16.79
C ASN A 76 9.42 -5.74 -16.61
N ASN A 77 9.43 -5.16 -15.41
CA ASN A 77 10.22 -3.95 -15.12
C ASN A 77 11.74 -4.18 -15.29
N LYS A 78 12.25 -5.40 -15.05
CA LYS A 78 13.62 -5.75 -15.31
C LYS A 78 13.93 -5.77 -16.81
N ASN A 79 13.05 -6.35 -17.62
CA ASN A 79 13.18 -6.52 -19.07
C ASN A 79 12.97 -5.22 -19.82
N ALA A 80 12.11 -4.34 -19.29
CA ALA A 80 11.68 -3.13 -19.94
C ALA A 80 12.85 -2.23 -20.37
N GLY A 81 12.94 -1.96 -21.66
CA GLY A 81 13.75 -0.91 -22.24
C GLY A 81 13.18 0.49 -21.93
N PHE A 82 13.80 1.53 -22.50
CA PHE A 82 13.38 2.91 -22.18
C PHE A 82 11.93 3.22 -22.62
N SER A 83 11.51 2.76 -23.81
CA SER A 83 10.14 2.98 -24.30
C SER A 83 9.10 2.17 -23.53
N GLU A 84 9.46 0.93 -23.16
CA GLU A 84 8.59 0.01 -22.43
C GLU A 84 8.36 0.44 -20.97
N MET A 85 9.20 1.32 -20.43
CA MET A 85 8.94 1.96 -19.11
C MET A 85 7.67 2.82 -19.11
N PHE A 86 7.29 3.37 -20.27
CA PHE A 86 6.12 4.22 -20.41
C PHE A 86 4.87 3.44 -20.81
N HIS A 87 5.03 2.48 -21.72
CA HIS A 87 3.94 1.66 -22.23
C HIS A 87 4.48 0.26 -22.57
N SER A 88 3.75 -0.79 -22.23
CA SER A 88 4.11 -2.18 -22.50
C SER A 88 3.02 -2.90 -23.28
N TRP A 89 3.41 -3.80 -24.15
CA TRP A 89 2.54 -4.67 -24.94
C TRP A 89 2.25 -6.02 -24.28
N ASN A 90 2.82 -6.26 -23.11
CA ASN A 90 2.77 -7.54 -22.41
C ASN A 90 1.44 -7.76 -21.68
N GLY A 91 0.32 -7.38 -22.29
CA GLY A 91 -1.06 -7.59 -21.82
C GLY A 91 -2.04 -6.53 -22.30
N ALA A 92 -3.32 -6.83 -22.21
CA ALA A 92 -4.46 -5.90 -22.33
C ALA A 92 -4.48 -5.01 -23.60
N PHE A 93 -4.07 -5.51 -24.75
CA PHE A 93 -3.87 -4.72 -25.99
C PHE A 93 -2.82 -3.61 -25.84
N GLY A 94 -1.94 -3.70 -24.87
CA GLY A 94 -1.02 -2.65 -24.42
C GLY A 94 -1.58 -1.85 -23.25
N PHE A 95 -0.72 -1.44 -22.32
CA PHE A 95 -1.12 -0.73 -21.12
C PHE A 95 -0.11 0.32 -20.68
N ASN A 96 -0.58 1.28 -19.88
CA ASN A 96 0.24 2.31 -19.24
C ASN A 96 1.18 1.71 -18.19
N ASN A 97 2.40 1.35 -18.61
CA ASN A 97 3.38 0.71 -17.74
C ASN A 97 3.95 1.70 -16.69
N TRP A 98 3.93 3.00 -16.95
CA TRP A 98 4.30 4.01 -15.97
C TRP A 98 3.39 3.98 -14.74
N ALA A 99 2.08 3.94 -14.95
CA ALA A 99 1.10 3.87 -13.87
C ALA A 99 1.18 2.53 -13.12
N GLN A 100 1.34 1.41 -13.84
CA GLN A 100 1.56 0.10 -13.23
C GLN A 100 2.82 0.08 -12.36
N ASN A 101 3.95 0.53 -12.89
CA ASN A 101 5.21 0.58 -12.16
C ASN A 101 5.13 1.49 -10.93
N ALA A 102 4.40 2.61 -11.03
CA ALA A 102 4.17 3.51 -9.90
C ALA A 102 3.46 2.83 -8.72
N TYR A 103 2.58 1.86 -8.99
CA TYR A 103 1.91 1.10 -7.93
C TYR A 103 2.77 -0.06 -7.41
N TYR A 104 3.37 -0.85 -8.29
CA TYR A 104 3.98 -2.14 -7.95
C TYR A 104 5.51 -2.11 -7.85
N CYS A 105 6.20 -1.26 -8.64
CA CYS A 105 7.62 -1.38 -8.91
C CYS A 105 8.51 -0.25 -8.38
N ASN A 106 7.97 0.78 -7.75
CA ASN A 106 8.73 1.95 -7.29
C ASN A 106 9.53 1.74 -6.00
N SER A 107 9.54 0.52 -5.44
CA SER A 107 10.42 0.19 -4.33
C SER A 107 11.89 0.30 -4.73
N PRO A 108 12.77 0.95 -3.92
CA PRO A 108 14.19 1.06 -4.24
C PRO A 108 14.90 -0.30 -4.36
N PHE A 109 14.38 -1.33 -3.68
CA PHE A 109 14.87 -2.71 -3.80
C PHE A 109 14.63 -3.29 -5.20
N LEU A 110 13.53 -2.90 -5.86
CA LEU A 110 13.23 -3.40 -7.20
C LEU A 110 14.11 -2.76 -8.28
N LEU A 111 14.71 -1.59 -8.01
CA LEU A 111 15.77 -1.06 -8.87
C LEU A 111 17.01 -1.96 -8.82
N LEU A 112 17.33 -2.53 -7.67
CA LEU A 112 18.43 -3.50 -7.54
C LEU A 112 18.12 -4.81 -8.26
N MET A 113 16.83 -5.19 -8.35
CA MET A 113 16.39 -6.42 -9.04
C MET A 113 16.80 -6.43 -10.52
N LYS A 114 16.94 -5.28 -11.17
CA LYS A 114 17.41 -5.16 -12.56
C LYS A 114 18.79 -5.79 -12.77
N PHE A 115 19.63 -5.82 -11.76
CA PHE A 115 21.00 -6.37 -11.84
C PHE A 115 21.10 -7.82 -11.41
N ILE A 116 20.03 -8.43 -10.89
CA ILE A 116 20.02 -9.78 -10.35
C ILE A 116 19.64 -10.77 -11.47
N PRO A 117 20.45 -11.84 -11.72
CA PRO A 117 20.08 -12.87 -12.68
C PRO A 117 18.73 -13.53 -12.35
N TYR A 118 17.95 -13.92 -13.35
CA TYR A 118 16.58 -14.44 -13.18
C TYR A 118 16.50 -15.60 -12.16
N LYS A 119 17.42 -16.56 -12.22
CA LYS A 119 17.46 -17.69 -11.29
C LYS A 119 17.62 -17.33 -9.81
N TYR A 120 18.04 -16.10 -9.51
CA TYR A 120 18.21 -15.62 -8.14
C TYR A 120 17.16 -14.60 -7.71
N MET A 121 16.28 -14.14 -8.61
CA MET A 121 15.34 -13.06 -8.33
C MET A 121 14.40 -13.39 -7.16
N VAL A 122 13.90 -14.62 -7.10
CA VAL A 122 13.02 -15.07 -6.01
C VAL A 122 13.75 -15.05 -4.67
N LYS A 123 14.97 -15.61 -4.62
CA LYS A 123 15.79 -15.58 -3.38
C LYS A 123 16.17 -14.17 -2.96
N ALA A 124 16.43 -13.31 -3.93
CA ALA A 124 16.71 -11.89 -3.66
C ALA A 124 15.51 -11.18 -3.07
N LEU A 125 14.30 -11.49 -3.53
CA LEU A 125 13.06 -10.94 -2.98
C LEU A 125 12.88 -11.33 -1.51
N ASP A 126 13.13 -12.60 -1.15
CA ASP A 126 13.10 -13.06 0.23
C ASP A 126 14.09 -12.28 1.11
N ILE A 127 15.32 -12.09 0.62
CA ILE A 127 16.35 -11.30 1.32
C ILE A 127 15.91 -9.82 1.44
N PHE A 128 15.29 -9.25 0.42
CA PHE A 128 14.78 -7.88 0.47
C PHE A 128 13.65 -7.71 1.49
N CYS A 129 12.78 -8.71 1.64
CA CYS A 129 11.76 -8.72 2.70
C CYS A 129 12.42 -8.67 4.09
N LEU A 130 13.43 -9.50 4.33
CA LEU A 130 14.19 -9.47 5.58
C LEU A 130 14.90 -8.11 5.78
N ALA A 131 15.49 -7.56 4.73
CA ALA A 131 16.14 -6.25 4.80
C ALA A 131 15.16 -5.12 5.16
N LYS A 132 13.93 -5.14 4.63
CA LYS A 132 12.88 -4.17 5.00
C LYS A 132 12.47 -4.28 6.46
N ILE A 133 12.36 -5.51 7.02
CA ILE A 133 12.12 -5.72 8.44
C ILE A 133 13.23 -5.07 9.27
N VAL A 134 14.49 -5.33 8.94
CA VAL A 134 15.64 -4.74 9.65
C VAL A 134 15.66 -3.22 9.52
N LEU A 135 15.44 -2.69 8.31
CA LEU A 135 15.41 -1.23 8.10
C LEU A 135 14.27 -0.56 8.85
N SER A 136 13.08 -1.16 8.91
CA SER A 136 11.96 -0.60 9.69
C SER A 136 12.29 -0.53 11.17
N SER A 137 13.02 -1.52 11.72
CA SER A 137 13.49 -1.47 13.10
C SER A 137 14.49 -0.33 13.35
N LEU A 138 15.43 -0.13 12.43
CA LEU A 138 16.44 0.93 12.53
C LEU A 138 15.85 2.33 12.41
N THR A 139 14.91 2.53 11.49
CA THR A 139 14.24 3.82 11.32
C THR A 139 13.32 4.15 12.50
N PHE A 140 12.64 3.14 13.07
CA PHE A 140 11.87 3.30 14.30
C PHE A 140 12.76 3.67 15.49
N LEU A 141 13.88 2.97 15.67
CA LEU A 141 14.87 3.31 16.70
C LEU A 141 15.35 4.76 16.57
N ALA A 142 15.66 5.17 15.33
CA ALA A 142 16.08 6.55 15.05
C ALA A 142 14.98 7.56 15.43
N ALA A 143 13.73 7.27 15.10
CA ALA A 143 12.60 8.14 15.42
C ALA A 143 12.39 8.27 16.93
N MET A 144 12.52 7.17 17.67
CA MET A 144 12.38 7.18 19.12
C MET A 144 13.52 7.95 19.82
N GLN A 145 14.77 7.71 19.40
CA GLN A 145 15.93 8.46 19.94
C GLN A 145 15.83 9.96 19.62
N TYR A 146 15.34 10.28 18.43
CA TYR A 146 15.15 11.67 18.02
C TYR A 146 14.05 12.36 18.85
N LYS A 147 12.88 11.74 18.98
CA LYS A 147 11.73 12.31 19.69
C LYS A 147 11.96 12.42 21.19
N CYS A 148 12.53 11.40 21.80
CA CYS A 148 12.77 11.37 23.26
C CYS A 148 14.09 12.04 23.69
N LYS A 149 14.99 12.29 22.74
CA LYS A 149 16.37 12.80 22.97
C LYS A 149 17.16 11.94 23.98
N GLU A 150 16.88 10.64 24.00
CA GLU A 150 17.42 9.64 24.90
C GLU A 150 17.87 8.39 24.13
N ARG A 151 18.63 7.54 24.77
CA ARG A 151 19.11 6.25 24.24
C ARG A 151 18.74 5.13 25.22
N SER A 152 17.45 4.94 25.39
CA SER A 152 16.94 3.87 26.26
C SER A 152 16.98 2.50 25.57
N PRO A 153 17.35 1.40 26.26
CA PRO A 153 17.19 0.04 25.77
C PRO A 153 15.76 -0.30 25.35
N ILE A 154 14.75 0.32 25.96
CA ILE A 154 13.34 0.18 25.62
C ILE A 154 13.10 0.42 24.12
N PHE A 155 13.85 1.34 23.50
CA PHE A 155 13.68 1.65 22.08
C PHE A 155 14.14 0.50 21.16
N VAL A 156 15.08 -0.32 21.62
CA VAL A 156 15.50 -1.54 20.92
C VAL A 156 14.37 -2.57 20.93
N GLY A 157 13.75 -2.83 22.08
CA GLY A 157 12.58 -3.69 22.20
C GLY A 157 11.39 -3.17 21.39
N GLY A 158 11.13 -1.85 21.45
CA GLY A 158 10.10 -1.21 20.64
C GLY A 158 10.35 -1.30 19.14
N ALA A 159 11.61 -1.21 18.72
CA ALA A 159 11.98 -1.37 17.31
C ALA A 159 11.68 -2.78 16.79
N VAL A 160 11.93 -3.82 17.61
CA VAL A 160 11.54 -5.21 17.32
C VAL A 160 10.02 -5.34 17.26
N CYS A 161 9.30 -4.78 18.24
CA CYS A 161 7.84 -4.82 18.26
C CYS A 161 7.22 -4.18 17.01
N TYR A 162 7.76 -3.08 16.54
CA TYR A 162 7.29 -2.41 15.33
C TYR A 162 7.64 -3.16 14.06
N SER A 163 8.88 -3.61 13.91
CA SER A 163 9.35 -4.25 12.69
C SER A 163 8.77 -5.65 12.47
N PHE A 164 8.36 -6.33 13.52
CA PHE A 164 7.71 -7.64 13.46
C PHE A 164 6.22 -7.59 13.84
N CYS A 165 5.58 -6.43 13.80
CA CYS A 165 4.14 -6.33 14.04
C CYS A 165 3.35 -7.19 13.05
N ALA A 166 2.13 -7.57 13.46
CA ALA A 166 1.27 -8.44 12.66
C ALA A 166 1.08 -7.94 11.23
N TYR A 167 1.00 -6.63 11.02
CA TYR A 167 0.92 -6.04 9.68
C TYR A 167 2.11 -6.42 8.79
N MET A 168 3.35 -6.24 9.29
CA MET A 168 4.55 -6.53 8.50
C MET A 168 4.58 -7.98 8.04
N ILE A 169 4.16 -8.91 8.89
CA ILE A 169 4.21 -10.34 8.60
C ILE A 169 3.02 -10.78 7.75
N ALA A 170 1.82 -10.31 8.05
CA ALA A 170 0.61 -10.61 7.27
C ALA A 170 0.68 -10.13 5.82
N PHE A 171 1.31 -8.97 5.62
CA PHE A 171 1.43 -8.33 4.31
C PHE A 171 2.86 -8.35 3.75
N ILE A 172 3.69 -9.31 4.16
CA ILE A 172 5.07 -9.44 3.67
C ILE A 172 5.09 -9.73 2.16
N SER A 173 4.10 -10.45 1.64
CA SER A 173 3.88 -10.69 0.21
C SER A 173 3.42 -9.43 -0.54
N GLN A 174 2.85 -8.44 0.13
CA GLN A 174 2.53 -7.14 -0.44
C GLN A 174 3.78 -6.24 -0.41
N PHE A 175 4.80 -6.64 -1.17
CA PHE A 175 6.14 -6.10 -1.07
C PHE A 175 6.22 -4.57 -1.12
N MET A 176 5.43 -3.92 -2.00
CA MET A 176 5.39 -2.48 -2.17
C MET A 176 4.77 -1.75 -0.95
N TRP A 177 3.93 -2.41 -0.14
CA TRP A 177 3.32 -1.78 1.03
C TRP A 177 4.30 -1.68 2.20
N THR A 178 5.21 -2.62 2.30
CA THR A 178 6.16 -2.71 3.43
C THR A 178 7.21 -1.60 3.42
N ASP A 179 7.42 -0.90 2.31
CA ASP A 179 8.26 0.30 2.25
C ASP A 179 7.74 1.42 3.16
N ALA A 180 6.43 1.55 3.31
CA ALA A 180 5.84 2.55 4.19
C ALA A 180 6.21 2.34 5.67
N LEU A 181 6.43 1.09 6.12
CA LEU A 181 6.90 0.83 7.48
C LEU A 181 8.33 1.32 7.70
N VAL A 182 9.16 1.28 6.67
CA VAL A 182 10.52 1.85 6.72
C VAL A 182 10.48 3.38 6.74
N LEU A 183 9.58 3.98 5.96
CA LEU A 183 9.57 5.43 5.71
C LEU A 183 8.76 6.21 6.76
N THR A 184 7.68 5.66 7.32
CA THR A 184 6.84 6.36 8.32
C THR A 184 7.63 6.89 9.52
N PRO A 185 8.56 6.16 10.15
CA PRO A 185 9.39 6.72 11.21
C PRO A 185 10.24 7.91 10.76
N LEU A 186 10.71 7.92 9.51
CA LEU A 186 11.48 9.04 8.94
C LEU A 186 10.60 10.27 8.71
N VAL A 187 9.36 10.07 8.23
CA VAL A 187 8.36 11.15 8.13
C VAL A 187 8.10 11.75 9.49
N VAL A 188 7.98 10.94 10.54
CA VAL A 188 7.79 11.42 11.92
C VAL A 188 9.00 12.21 12.42
N ILE A 189 10.23 11.78 12.14
CA ILE A 189 11.43 12.60 12.43
C ILE A 189 11.33 13.97 11.72
N GLY A 190 10.89 13.94 10.47
CA GLY A 190 10.68 15.17 9.69
C GLY A 190 9.65 16.10 10.31
N LEU A 191 8.51 15.55 10.77
CA LEU A 191 7.46 16.31 11.47
C LEU A 191 7.99 16.91 12.78
N GLU A 192 8.73 16.16 13.57
CA GLU A 192 9.34 16.67 14.81
C GLU A 192 10.31 17.84 14.52
N LYS A 193 11.13 17.71 13.45
CA LYS A 193 12.02 18.80 13.00
C LYS A 193 11.23 20.02 12.55
N LEU A 194 10.16 19.84 11.82
CA LEU A 194 9.28 20.91 11.36
C LEU A 194 8.62 21.63 12.52
N ILE A 195 8.06 20.88 13.50
CA ILE A 195 7.33 21.43 14.63
C ILE A 195 8.27 22.16 15.60
N HIS A 196 9.35 21.49 16.03
CA HIS A 196 10.17 21.96 17.15
C HIS A 196 11.44 22.71 16.71
N GLU A 197 12.05 22.35 15.56
CA GLU A 197 13.28 22.97 15.10
C GLU A 197 13.07 23.96 13.95
N LYS A 198 11.84 24.10 13.45
CA LYS A 198 11.53 24.95 12.28
C LYS A 198 12.35 24.54 11.04
N LYS A 199 12.60 23.19 10.85
CA LYS A 199 13.39 22.61 9.75
C LYS A 199 12.55 21.64 8.93
N PRO A 200 11.79 22.09 7.93
CA PRO A 200 10.81 21.26 7.22
C PRO A 200 11.38 20.38 6.10
N LEU A 201 12.60 20.65 5.60
CA LEU A 201 13.18 19.97 4.45
C LEU A 201 13.12 18.44 4.55
N PHE A 202 13.52 17.89 5.69
CA PHE A 202 13.56 16.44 5.88
C PHE A 202 12.14 15.83 5.82
N TYR A 203 11.13 16.51 6.39
CA TYR A 203 9.73 16.14 6.27
C TYR A 203 9.28 16.11 4.81
N THR A 204 9.53 17.20 4.08
CA THR A 204 9.11 17.34 2.69
C THR A 204 9.66 16.23 1.80
N LEU A 205 10.96 15.96 1.92
CA LEU A 205 11.62 14.93 1.12
C LEU A 205 11.17 13.52 1.50
N THR A 206 11.04 13.21 2.79
CA THR A 206 10.60 11.88 3.23
C THR A 206 9.13 11.63 2.90
N LEU A 207 8.25 12.63 3.01
CA LEU A 207 6.85 12.49 2.61
C LEU A 207 6.72 12.31 1.10
N ALA A 208 7.37 13.17 0.30
CA ALA A 208 7.37 13.04 -1.16
C ALA A 208 7.87 11.66 -1.60
N TYR A 209 8.98 11.20 -1.01
CA TYR A 209 9.54 9.89 -1.32
C TYR A 209 8.61 8.74 -0.92
N THR A 210 7.91 8.86 0.22
CA THR A 210 6.90 7.86 0.63
C THR A 210 5.78 7.75 -0.39
N VAL A 211 5.28 8.88 -0.91
CA VAL A 211 4.23 8.89 -1.94
C VAL A 211 4.76 8.35 -3.27
N ILE A 212 5.99 8.68 -3.68
CA ILE A 212 6.61 8.16 -4.90
C ILE A 212 6.80 6.65 -4.84
N THR A 213 7.22 6.11 -3.69
CA THR A 213 7.52 4.69 -3.51
C THR A 213 6.25 3.84 -3.49
N SER A 214 5.18 4.34 -2.88
CA SER A 214 3.89 3.68 -2.78
C SER A 214 2.80 4.72 -2.56
N PHE A 215 2.20 5.22 -3.63
CA PHE A 215 1.19 6.28 -3.53
C PHE A 215 -0.01 5.86 -2.69
N TYR A 216 -0.44 4.60 -2.82
CA TYR A 216 -1.64 4.09 -2.15
C TYR A 216 -1.46 4.02 -0.62
N ILE A 217 -0.39 3.40 -0.13
CA ILE A 217 -0.09 3.37 1.31
C ILE A 217 0.46 4.73 1.78
N GLY A 218 1.15 5.46 0.90
CA GLY A 218 1.58 6.84 1.11
C GLY A 218 0.43 7.78 1.41
N PHE A 219 -0.76 7.55 0.82
CA PHE A 219 -1.98 8.30 1.15
C PHE A 219 -2.37 8.16 2.64
N ALA A 220 -2.32 6.94 3.18
CA ALA A 220 -2.55 6.72 4.61
C ALA A 220 -1.48 7.42 5.48
N VAL A 221 -0.22 7.46 5.03
CA VAL A 221 0.85 8.21 5.71
C VAL A 221 0.60 9.72 5.65
N CYS A 222 0.04 10.24 4.56
CA CYS A 222 -0.38 11.65 4.47
C CYS A 222 -1.47 11.98 5.50
N ILE A 223 -2.52 11.16 5.60
CA ILE A 223 -3.57 11.32 6.63
C ILE A 223 -2.94 11.28 8.03
N PHE A 224 -2.09 10.29 8.28
CA PHE A 224 -1.39 10.17 9.56
C PHE A 224 -0.52 11.39 9.86
N SER A 225 0.14 11.96 8.86
CA SER A 225 0.97 13.16 9.03
C SER A 225 0.15 14.36 9.52
N VAL A 226 -1.08 14.53 9.01
CA VAL A 226 -2.01 15.56 9.50
C VAL A 226 -2.40 15.30 10.95
N LEU A 227 -2.81 14.08 11.25
CA LEU A 227 -3.25 13.68 12.59
C LEU A 227 -2.11 13.77 13.61
N TYR A 228 -0.91 13.30 13.24
CA TYR A 228 0.29 13.40 14.06
C TYR A 228 0.69 14.84 14.33
N PHE A 229 0.69 15.68 13.28
CA PHE A 229 0.95 17.11 13.39
C PHE A 229 -0.04 17.76 14.35
N ALA A 230 -1.34 17.52 14.18
CA ALA A 230 -2.37 18.05 15.06
C ALA A 230 -2.15 17.66 16.53
N ALA A 231 -1.87 16.35 16.80
CA ALA A 231 -1.66 15.85 18.15
C ALA A 231 -0.38 16.38 18.82
N ASN A 232 0.69 16.62 18.04
CA ASN A 232 2.01 16.99 18.60
C ASN A 232 2.32 18.49 18.54
N SER A 233 1.71 19.26 17.64
CA SER A 233 1.88 20.72 17.61
C SER A 233 1.28 21.45 18.84
N VAL A 234 0.31 20.81 19.52
CA VAL A 234 -0.24 21.34 20.79
C VAL A 234 0.82 21.54 21.87
N GLN A 235 1.97 20.86 21.76
CA GLN A 235 3.10 21.02 22.66
C GLN A 235 3.75 22.44 22.58
N LEU A 236 3.54 23.14 21.47
CA LEU A 236 4.00 24.51 21.29
C LEU A 236 3.21 25.50 22.17
N ILE A 237 1.99 25.16 22.55
CA ILE A 237 1.13 25.99 23.38
C ILE A 237 1.42 25.70 24.85
N SER A 238 1.70 26.73 25.64
CA SER A 238 1.88 26.61 27.08
C SER A 238 1.02 27.63 27.83
N ILE A 239 0.59 27.25 29.05
CA ILE A 239 -0.11 28.15 29.97
C ILE A 239 0.92 28.60 31.01
N GLU A 240 1.25 29.88 31.00
CA GLU A 240 2.10 30.49 31.99
C GLU A 240 1.24 31.13 33.08
N LYS A 241 1.58 30.87 34.33
CA LYS A 241 0.97 31.54 35.47
C LYS A 241 1.84 32.75 35.81
N THR A 242 1.35 33.93 35.53
CA THR A 242 1.84 35.16 36.14
C THR A 242 1.07 35.43 37.42
N GLU A 243 1.61 36.29 38.31
CA GLU A 243 1.02 36.50 39.62
C GLU A 243 -0.46 36.96 39.58
N GLU A 244 -0.88 37.60 38.46
CA GLU A 244 -2.24 38.11 38.30
C GLU A 244 -3.10 37.35 37.27
N ARG A 245 -2.55 36.62 36.31
CA ARG A 245 -3.33 35.96 35.23
C ARG A 245 -2.62 34.72 34.62
N LYS A 246 -3.44 33.78 34.16
CA LYS A 246 -3.00 32.70 33.24
C LYS A 246 -2.88 33.25 31.84
N ARG A 247 -1.70 33.26 31.26
CA ARG A 247 -1.42 33.72 29.89
C ARG A 247 -1.02 32.55 28.98
N LEU A 248 -1.64 32.49 27.80
CA LEU A 248 -1.26 31.51 26.77
C LEU A 248 0.00 31.99 26.04
N LYS A 249 1.06 31.19 26.04
CA LYS A 249 2.30 31.40 25.24
C LYS A 249 2.39 30.41 24.10
N GLY A 250 3.15 30.74 23.08
CA GLY A 250 3.45 29.86 21.96
C GLY A 250 2.43 29.88 20.84
N ILE A 251 1.37 30.67 20.91
CA ILE A 251 0.36 30.79 19.85
C ILE A 251 0.97 31.19 18.50
N PRO A 252 1.87 32.19 18.38
CA PRO A 252 2.51 32.51 17.11
C PRO A 252 3.34 31.36 16.53
N ASP A 253 4.05 30.62 17.40
CA ASP A 253 4.85 29.46 16.97
C ASP A 253 3.94 28.32 16.47
N PHE A 254 2.76 28.13 17.08
CA PHE A 254 1.75 27.17 16.65
C PHE A 254 1.21 27.51 15.25
N TYR A 255 0.78 28.76 15.02
CA TYR A 255 0.34 29.18 13.69
C TYR A 255 1.47 29.13 12.65
N GLY A 256 2.67 29.52 13.04
CA GLY A 256 3.85 29.37 12.20
C GLY A 256 4.19 27.90 11.85
N ALA A 257 3.90 26.97 12.75
CA ALA A 257 4.04 25.54 12.49
C ALA A 257 2.96 25.04 11.52
N ILE A 258 1.71 25.50 11.66
CA ILE A 258 0.62 25.19 10.72
C ILE A 258 0.98 25.67 9.31
N ALA A 259 1.39 26.93 9.18
CA ALA A 259 1.79 27.48 7.87
C ALA A 259 2.92 26.68 7.23
N ARG A 260 3.97 26.36 8.01
CA ARG A 260 5.07 25.50 7.51
C ARG A 260 4.57 24.11 7.12
N PHE A 261 3.77 23.47 7.95
CA PHE A 261 3.22 22.15 7.65
C PHE A 261 2.44 22.16 6.33
N SER A 262 1.51 23.11 6.16
CA SER A 262 0.69 23.23 4.96
C SER A 262 1.53 23.47 3.71
N VAL A 263 2.41 24.49 3.74
CA VAL A 263 3.25 24.82 2.57
C VAL A 263 4.15 23.67 2.17
N TYR A 264 4.83 23.06 3.13
CA TYR A 264 5.81 22.00 2.84
C TYR A 264 5.16 20.65 2.54
N SER A 265 3.92 20.41 2.99
CA SER A 265 3.10 19.27 2.54
C SER A 265 2.67 19.45 1.09
N LEU A 266 2.23 20.65 0.69
CA LEU A 266 1.90 20.94 -0.71
C LEU A 266 3.12 20.80 -1.62
N VAL A 267 4.29 21.25 -1.17
CA VAL A 267 5.55 21.06 -1.92
C VAL A 267 5.91 19.58 -2.03
N ALA A 268 5.70 18.78 -0.99
CA ALA A 268 5.89 17.33 -1.05
C ALA A 268 4.94 16.66 -2.06
N GLY A 269 3.67 17.07 -2.07
CA GLY A 269 2.69 16.65 -3.08
C GLY A 269 3.11 17.05 -4.50
N ALA A 270 3.55 18.30 -4.68
CA ALA A 270 4.05 18.77 -5.98
C ALA A 270 5.27 17.95 -6.45
N LEU A 271 6.23 17.66 -5.57
CA LEU A 271 7.40 16.85 -5.91
C LEU A 271 7.04 15.43 -6.34
N SER A 272 5.92 14.87 -5.89
CA SER A 272 5.45 13.53 -6.28
C SER A 272 4.49 13.55 -7.48
N ALA A 273 4.16 14.71 -8.04
CA ALA A 273 3.13 14.89 -9.06
C ALA A 273 3.41 14.11 -10.36
N PHE A 274 4.68 13.92 -10.73
CA PHE A 274 5.07 13.13 -11.92
C PHE A 274 4.73 11.64 -11.80
N VAL A 275 4.45 11.15 -10.59
CA VAL A 275 3.94 9.81 -10.30
C VAL A 275 2.44 9.85 -10.08
N THR A 276 1.96 10.75 -9.23
CA THR A 276 0.56 10.73 -8.76
C THR A 276 -0.45 11.15 -9.80
N ILE A 277 -0.13 12.09 -10.69
CA ILE A 277 -1.06 12.55 -11.74
C ILE A 277 -1.26 11.48 -12.83
N PRO A 278 -0.21 10.84 -13.40
CA PRO A 278 -0.40 9.72 -14.31
C PRO A 278 -1.19 8.56 -13.71
N VAL A 279 -0.89 8.22 -12.46
CA VAL A 279 -1.62 7.17 -11.74
C VAL A 279 -3.10 7.53 -11.56
N ALA A 280 -3.41 8.76 -11.15
CA ALA A 280 -4.78 9.21 -11.03
C ALA A 280 -5.54 9.13 -12.36
N SER A 281 -4.87 9.49 -13.48
CA SER A 281 -5.43 9.35 -14.81
C SER A 281 -5.70 7.89 -15.20
N ALA A 282 -4.83 6.96 -14.81
CA ALA A 282 -5.04 5.53 -15.09
C ALA A 282 -6.16 4.95 -14.22
N ILE A 283 -6.14 5.23 -12.90
CA ILE A 283 -7.15 4.70 -11.96
C ILE A 283 -8.55 5.22 -12.29
N SER A 284 -8.69 6.46 -12.76
CA SER A 284 -10.01 7.02 -13.12
C SER A 284 -10.72 6.27 -14.25
N LYS A 285 -10.02 5.40 -14.97
CA LYS A 285 -10.55 4.57 -16.07
C LYS A 285 -10.79 3.12 -15.67
N THR A 286 -10.52 2.74 -14.42
CA THR A 286 -10.78 1.39 -13.94
C THR A 286 -12.27 1.23 -13.62
N LEU A 287 -12.83 0.04 -13.84
CA LEU A 287 -14.23 -0.26 -13.50
C LEU A 287 -14.58 0.00 -12.04
N SER A 288 -13.63 -0.19 -11.14
CA SER A 288 -13.82 0.07 -9.70
C SER A 288 -14.14 1.54 -9.40
N VAL A 289 -13.76 2.47 -10.29
CA VAL A 289 -14.05 3.90 -10.15
C VAL A 289 -15.25 4.31 -11.01
N ASP A 290 -15.38 3.74 -12.20
CA ASP A 290 -16.42 4.07 -13.16
C ASP A 290 -17.81 3.66 -12.67
N GLU A 291 -17.96 2.48 -12.07
CA GLU A 291 -19.23 2.05 -11.44
C GLU A 291 -19.59 2.83 -10.16
N GLY A 292 -18.80 3.85 -9.82
CA GLY A 292 -18.93 4.62 -8.59
C GLY A 292 -18.62 3.77 -7.36
N ALA A 293 -17.43 3.94 -6.78
CA ALA A 293 -17.08 3.24 -5.54
C ALA A 293 -18.23 3.37 -4.54
N PRO A 294 -18.83 2.26 -4.06
CA PRO A 294 -20.02 2.34 -3.21
C PRO A 294 -19.70 3.17 -1.97
N LYS A 295 -20.30 4.35 -1.89
CA LYS A 295 -20.17 5.19 -0.69
C LYS A 295 -20.95 4.54 0.42
N PRO A 296 -20.48 4.61 1.68
CA PRO A 296 -21.28 4.16 2.80
C PRO A 296 -22.59 4.94 2.83
N GLU A 297 -23.74 4.28 2.69
CA GLU A 297 -25.05 4.95 2.76
C GLU A 297 -25.39 5.37 4.18
N LYS A 298 -25.00 4.56 5.14
CA LYS A 298 -25.24 4.77 6.57
C LYS A 298 -24.00 4.46 7.41
N LEU A 299 -23.94 5.04 8.60
CA LEU A 299 -22.90 4.72 9.57
C LEU A 299 -23.08 3.29 10.09
N GLU A 300 -22.09 2.48 9.85
CA GLU A 300 -22.03 1.09 10.32
C GLU A 300 -20.77 0.85 11.14
N TRP A 301 -20.94 0.00 12.18
CA TRP A 301 -19.85 -0.46 13.01
C TRP A 301 -19.61 -1.94 12.71
N TYR A 302 -18.39 -2.34 12.42
CA TYR A 302 -18.04 -3.73 12.12
C TYR A 302 -18.13 -4.67 13.32
N GLY A 303 -18.35 -4.13 14.52
CA GLY A 303 -18.50 -4.86 15.75
C GLY A 303 -18.27 -3.98 16.97
N ASN A 304 -17.82 -4.56 18.07
CA ASN A 304 -17.46 -3.81 19.26
C ASN A 304 -15.93 -3.57 19.36
N VAL A 305 -15.56 -2.52 20.09
CA VAL A 305 -14.15 -2.10 20.27
C VAL A 305 -13.29 -3.20 20.89
N THR A 306 -13.85 -4.00 21.78
CA THR A 306 -13.11 -5.12 22.42
C THR A 306 -12.80 -6.22 21.41
N GLY A 307 -13.68 -6.49 20.44
CA GLY A 307 -13.45 -7.42 19.34
C GLY A 307 -12.31 -6.95 18.44
N VAL A 308 -12.28 -5.66 18.10
CA VAL A 308 -11.16 -5.09 17.34
C VAL A 308 -9.84 -5.22 18.11
N LEU A 309 -9.85 -4.88 19.41
CA LEU A 309 -8.66 -4.95 20.25
C LEU A 309 -8.20 -6.39 20.55
N GLN A 310 -9.05 -7.40 20.38
CA GLN A 310 -8.62 -8.81 20.44
C GLN A 310 -7.55 -9.13 19.40
N ASN A 311 -7.53 -8.43 18.26
CA ASN A 311 -6.50 -8.60 17.24
C ASN A 311 -5.12 -8.05 17.68
N ALA A 312 -5.05 -7.33 18.80
CA ALA A 312 -3.81 -6.95 19.47
C ALA A 312 -3.34 -8.00 20.49
N LEU A 313 -3.98 -9.17 20.58
CA LEU A 313 -3.56 -10.29 21.42
C LEU A 313 -2.67 -11.27 20.65
N PRO A 314 -1.73 -11.94 21.32
CA PRO A 314 -0.78 -12.85 20.68
C PRO A 314 -1.46 -14.15 20.23
N GLY A 315 -0.93 -14.78 19.18
CA GLY A 315 -1.40 -16.07 18.66
C GLY A 315 -2.68 -15.98 17.82
N LYS A 316 -3.11 -14.79 17.44
CA LYS A 316 -4.16 -14.59 16.46
C LYS A 316 -3.61 -14.85 15.06
N GLU A 317 -4.40 -15.56 14.25
CA GLU A 317 -4.12 -15.73 12.83
C GLU A 317 -4.10 -14.38 12.11
N PHE A 318 -3.36 -14.32 11.01
CA PHE A 318 -3.34 -13.11 10.19
C PHE A 318 -4.57 -13.07 9.34
N PHE A 319 -5.25 -11.93 9.37
CA PHE A 319 -6.47 -11.73 8.61
C PHE A 319 -6.16 -11.25 7.20
N GLN A 320 -6.77 -11.93 6.24
CA GLN A 320 -6.77 -11.54 4.82
C GLN A 320 -8.20 -11.26 4.33
N GLU A 321 -9.22 -11.61 5.13
CA GLU A 321 -10.64 -11.44 4.82
C GLU A 321 -11.29 -10.34 5.69
N TYR A 322 -12.51 -9.99 5.35
CA TYR A 322 -13.25 -8.76 5.67
C TYR A 322 -13.30 -8.26 7.13
N ALA A 323 -12.98 -9.02 8.14
CA ALA A 323 -13.28 -8.63 9.53
C ALA A 323 -12.07 -8.42 10.44
N GLY A 324 -10.85 -8.59 9.97
CA GLY A 324 -9.67 -8.60 10.84
C GLY A 324 -8.68 -7.47 10.57
N MET A 325 -8.13 -6.89 11.64
CA MET A 325 -7.05 -5.90 11.56
C MET A 325 -5.76 -6.50 12.11
N ASN A 326 -4.69 -6.51 11.32
CA ASN A 326 -3.39 -7.02 11.73
C ASN A 326 -2.65 -5.99 12.59
N ILE A 327 -2.96 -5.96 13.91
CA ILE A 327 -2.49 -4.91 14.84
C ILE A 327 -1.64 -5.40 16.00
N TYR A 328 -1.37 -6.69 16.13
CA TYR A 328 -0.50 -7.17 17.19
C TYR A 328 0.91 -6.57 17.04
N CYS A 329 1.40 -5.96 18.10
CA CYS A 329 2.73 -5.34 18.19
C CYS A 329 3.35 -5.50 19.57
N GLY A 330 3.05 -6.63 20.23
CA GLY A 330 3.54 -7.00 21.56
C GLY A 330 2.51 -6.82 22.67
N ILE A 331 2.43 -7.82 23.59
CA ILE A 331 1.45 -7.82 24.70
C ILE A 331 1.67 -6.65 25.67
N LEU A 332 2.89 -6.12 25.73
CA LEU A 332 3.26 -5.07 26.67
C LEU A 332 2.64 -3.70 26.33
N ILE A 333 2.00 -3.54 25.15
CA ILE A 333 1.24 -2.30 24.85
C ILE A 333 0.10 -2.10 25.86
N PHE A 334 -0.56 -3.18 26.31
CA PHE A 334 -1.62 -3.11 27.31
C PHE A 334 -1.12 -2.59 28.66
N LEU A 335 0.14 -2.79 29.00
CA LEU A 335 0.79 -2.28 30.20
C LEU A 335 1.37 -0.88 29.99
N ALA A 336 2.06 -0.67 28.91
CA ALA A 336 2.87 0.52 28.68
C ALA A 336 2.06 1.76 28.26
N ILE A 337 0.96 1.61 27.52
CA ILE A 337 0.08 2.72 27.15
C ILE A 337 -0.58 3.36 28.37
N PRO A 338 -1.20 2.61 29.33
CA PRO A 338 -1.70 3.20 30.57
C PRO A 338 -0.62 3.91 31.40
N LEU A 339 0.61 3.37 31.41
CA LEU A 339 1.74 4.02 32.08
C LEU A 339 2.10 5.37 31.41
N TYR A 340 2.02 5.48 30.08
CA TYR A 340 2.20 6.77 29.40
C TYR A 340 1.18 7.80 29.90
N PHE A 341 -0.10 7.44 30.00
CA PHE A 341 -1.15 8.34 30.48
C PHE A 341 -1.04 8.66 31.95
N ALA A 342 -0.52 7.75 32.79
CA ALA A 342 -0.27 8.00 34.21
C ALA A 342 0.97 8.87 34.47
N ASN A 343 1.87 9.02 33.50
CA ASN A 343 3.15 9.68 33.65
C ASN A 343 3.05 11.20 33.60
N LYS A 344 3.45 11.90 34.67
CA LYS A 344 3.42 13.37 34.78
C LYS A 344 4.59 14.11 34.09
N GLU A 345 5.57 13.42 33.56
CA GLU A 345 6.58 14.01 32.69
C GLU A 345 5.93 14.60 31.42
N PHE A 346 4.82 13.99 30.98
CA PHE A 346 4.05 14.48 29.86
C PHE A 346 2.99 15.47 30.31
N ARG A 347 2.89 16.59 29.61
CA ARG A 347 1.86 17.60 29.88
C ARG A 347 0.47 17.02 29.67
N LEU A 348 -0.51 17.50 30.46
CA LEU A 348 -1.89 16.99 30.35
C LEU A 348 -2.46 17.14 28.94
N LEU A 349 -2.27 18.33 28.33
CA LEU A 349 -2.74 18.59 26.96
C LEU A 349 -2.11 17.61 25.94
N GLU A 350 -0.85 17.31 26.07
CA GLU A 350 -0.16 16.33 25.26
C GLU A 350 -0.75 14.93 25.40
N ARG A 351 -1.01 14.51 26.66
CA ARG A 351 -1.61 13.19 26.92
C ARG A 351 -3.02 13.10 26.34
N ILE A 352 -3.84 14.16 26.48
CA ILE A 352 -5.18 14.22 25.90
C ILE A 352 -5.09 14.12 24.37
N ALA A 353 -4.27 14.94 23.73
CA ALA A 353 -4.13 14.94 22.27
C ALA A 353 -3.66 13.57 21.71
N ASN A 354 -2.67 12.94 22.36
CA ASN A 354 -2.21 11.61 21.98
C ASN A 354 -3.28 10.54 22.27
N GLY A 355 -4.09 10.70 23.33
CA GLY A 355 -5.23 9.84 23.64
C GLY A 355 -6.32 9.93 22.57
N CYS A 356 -6.66 11.15 22.16
CA CYS A 356 -7.61 11.38 21.07
C CYS A 356 -7.14 10.74 19.76
N LEU A 357 -5.86 10.89 19.41
CA LEU A 357 -5.33 10.26 18.21
C LEU A 357 -5.35 8.73 18.31
N LEU A 358 -4.94 8.15 19.43
CA LEU A 358 -5.01 6.70 19.61
C LEU A 358 -6.45 6.19 19.56
N GLY A 359 -7.38 6.89 20.22
CA GLY A 359 -8.83 6.60 20.17
C GLY A 359 -9.39 6.70 18.76
N PHE A 360 -9.00 7.72 18.00
CA PHE A 360 -9.40 7.88 16.60
C PHE A 360 -8.91 6.70 15.74
N LEU A 361 -7.67 6.25 15.91
CA LEU A 361 -7.15 5.08 15.18
C LEU A 361 -7.93 3.81 15.52
N VAL A 362 -8.29 3.60 16.80
CA VAL A 362 -9.13 2.45 17.21
C VAL A 362 -10.54 2.55 16.63
N LEU A 363 -11.14 3.73 16.66
CA LEU A 363 -12.48 3.95 16.06
C LEU A 363 -12.45 3.73 14.54
N SER A 364 -11.38 4.16 13.88
CA SER A 364 -11.19 3.97 12.42
C SER A 364 -11.18 2.50 12.01
N MET A 365 -10.76 1.60 12.89
CA MET A 365 -10.77 0.16 12.62
C MET A 365 -12.17 -0.46 12.71
N ASN A 366 -13.13 0.24 13.28
CA ASN A 366 -14.46 -0.27 13.57
C ASN A 366 -15.57 0.47 12.81
N CYS A 367 -15.27 1.54 12.12
CA CYS A 367 -16.23 2.43 11.46
C CYS A 367 -16.05 2.40 9.94
N ASN A 368 -17.13 2.11 9.20
CA ASN A 368 -17.12 2.02 7.75
C ASN A 368 -16.68 3.33 7.05
N TYR A 369 -17.20 4.51 7.49
CA TYR A 369 -16.79 5.80 6.93
C TYR A 369 -15.32 6.11 7.13
N LEU A 370 -14.78 5.81 8.30
CA LEU A 370 -13.36 6.03 8.59
C LEU A 370 -12.49 5.03 7.82
N ASN A 371 -12.92 3.77 7.71
CA ASN A 371 -12.25 2.77 6.89
C ASN A 371 -12.22 3.19 5.42
N TYR A 372 -13.35 3.65 4.87
CA TYR A 372 -13.46 4.20 3.52
C TYR A 372 -12.48 5.38 3.29
N MET A 373 -12.40 6.31 4.26
CA MET A 373 -11.44 7.43 4.20
C MET A 373 -9.98 6.96 4.13
N TRP A 374 -9.60 5.98 4.96
CA TRP A 374 -8.23 5.47 4.99
C TRP A 374 -7.81 4.75 3.71
N HIS A 375 -8.76 4.21 2.96
CA HIS A 375 -8.52 3.48 1.71
C HIS A 375 -8.66 4.35 0.46
N GLY A 376 -8.61 5.67 0.58
CA GLY A 376 -8.66 6.59 -0.56
C GLY A 376 -10.04 6.77 -1.14
N LEU A 377 -11.06 6.77 -0.29
CA LEU A 377 -12.48 6.95 -0.62
C LEU A 377 -13.04 5.79 -1.47
N HIS A 378 -12.61 4.57 -1.19
CA HIS A 378 -13.22 3.35 -1.71
C HIS A 378 -13.12 2.21 -0.68
N PHE A 379 -13.86 1.13 -0.86
CA PHE A 379 -13.67 -0.08 -0.06
C PHE A 379 -12.68 -1.00 -0.75
N PRO A 380 -11.68 -1.54 -0.03
CA PRO A 380 -10.75 -2.49 -0.62
C PRO A 380 -11.44 -3.83 -0.88
N ASN A 381 -11.20 -4.41 -2.04
CA ASN A 381 -11.50 -5.82 -2.27
C ASN A 381 -10.49 -6.64 -1.48
N GLN A 382 -10.93 -7.43 -0.50
CA GLN A 382 -10.05 -8.21 0.37
C GLN A 382 -8.94 -7.41 1.09
N LEU A 383 -8.10 -8.06 1.88
CA LEU A 383 -6.96 -7.48 2.60
C LEU A 383 -7.34 -6.19 3.37
N PRO A 384 -8.23 -6.27 4.39
CA PRO A 384 -8.68 -5.10 5.13
C PRO A 384 -7.57 -4.49 5.99
N GLY A 385 -7.76 -3.23 6.39
CA GLY A 385 -6.86 -2.57 7.32
C GLY A 385 -5.45 -2.30 6.79
N ARG A 386 -5.32 -2.01 5.49
CA ARG A 386 -4.04 -1.72 4.81
C ARG A 386 -3.25 -0.56 5.43
N TRP A 387 -3.85 0.19 6.35
CA TRP A 387 -3.26 1.29 7.10
C TRP A 387 -2.95 0.94 8.57
N SER A 388 -3.28 -0.26 9.04
CA SER A 388 -3.22 -0.62 10.48
C SER A 388 -1.81 -0.62 11.07
N PHE A 389 -0.74 -0.65 10.25
CA PHE A 389 0.63 -0.45 10.71
C PHE A 389 0.84 0.92 11.39
N ILE A 390 0.03 1.92 11.04
CA ILE A 390 0.04 3.24 11.68
C ILE A 390 -0.37 3.14 13.15
N PHE A 391 -1.38 2.33 13.46
CA PHE A 391 -1.73 2.02 14.84
C PHE A 391 -0.57 1.34 15.56
N SER A 392 0.03 0.31 14.97
CA SER A 392 1.16 -0.41 15.56
C SER A 392 2.33 0.54 15.82
N PHE A 393 2.69 1.38 14.85
CA PHE A 393 3.71 2.42 15.03
C PHE A 393 3.41 3.33 16.22
N TYR A 394 2.18 3.85 16.26
CA TYR A 394 1.78 4.84 17.25
C TYR A 394 1.67 4.25 18.66
N ALA A 395 1.09 3.06 18.78
CA ALA A 395 0.96 2.32 20.03
C ALA A 395 2.34 1.98 20.63
N VAL A 396 3.27 1.47 19.79
CA VAL A 396 4.64 1.15 20.23
C VAL A 396 5.41 2.44 20.60
N MET A 397 5.23 3.52 19.83
CA MET A 397 5.84 4.82 20.15
C MET A 397 5.38 5.35 21.51
N LEU A 398 4.09 5.35 21.81
CA LEU A 398 3.55 5.78 23.11
C LEU A 398 4.05 4.86 24.25
N SER A 399 4.07 3.55 23.99
CA SER A 399 4.60 2.55 24.94
C SER A 399 6.06 2.82 25.29
N CYS A 400 6.90 3.04 24.29
CA CYS A 400 8.32 3.36 24.51
C CYS A 400 8.48 4.67 25.30
N ARG A 401 7.67 5.69 25.00
CA ARG A 401 7.69 6.96 25.73
C ARG A 401 7.25 6.80 27.19
N GLY A 402 6.20 6.00 27.43
CA GLY A 402 5.73 5.70 28.79
C GLY A 402 6.76 4.98 29.64
N LEU A 403 7.49 4.04 29.03
CA LEU A 403 8.47 3.20 29.71
C LEU A 403 9.84 3.86 29.87
N CYS A 404 10.26 4.79 29.01
CA CYS A 404 11.59 5.40 29.11
C CYS A 404 11.68 6.53 30.16
N LYS A 405 10.59 7.24 30.45
CA LYS A 405 10.55 8.38 31.39
C LYS A 405 10.19 7.95 32.81
N HIS A 406 11.16 7.41 33.50
CA HIS A 406 10.93 6.84 34.84
C HIS A 406 10.63 7.89 35.94
N SER A 407 11.15 9.11 35.84
CA SER A 407 10.99 10.19 36.81
C SER A 407 9.54 10.60 37.06
N GLY A 408 8.70 10.52 36.04
CA GLY A 408 7.27 10.80 36.13
C GLY A 408 6.39 9.67 36.67
N LEU A 409 6.96 8.46 36.85
CA LEU A 409 6.27 7.26 37.33
C LEU A 409 6.59 7.03 38.80
N THR A 410 5.77 7.60 39.71
CA THR A 410 5.83 7.24 41.14
C THR A 410 5.26 5.84 41.35
N LEU A 411 5.53 5.24 42.54
CA LEU A 411 4.99 3.92 42.88
C LEU A 411 3.47 3.82 42.68
N ILE A 412 2.71 4.83 43.16
CA ILE A 412 1.25 4.87 43.00
C ILE A 412 0.86 4.90 41.53
N ARG A 413 1.52 5.70 40.68
CA ARG A 413 1.20 5.81 39.24
C ARG A 413 1.55 4.54 38.49
N THR A 414 2.66 3.91 38.87
CA THR A 414 3.05 2.61 38.29
C THR A 414 2.01 1.55 38.66
N ALA A 415 1.55 1.53 39.90
CA ALA A 415 0.50 0.61 40.35
C ALA A 415 -0.84 0.87 39.62
N ILE A 416 -1.26 2.12 39.53
CA ILE A 416 -2.49 2.47 38.78
C ILE A 416 -2.38 2.10 37.29
N GLY A 417 -1.28 2.45 36.64
CA GLY A 417 -1.06 2.12 35.24
C GLY A 417 -1.05 0.61 34.99
N THR A 418 -0.42 -0.16 35.88
CA THR A 418 -0.39 -1.63 35.84
C THR A 418 -1.80 -2.21 36.03
N ALA A 419 -2.57 -1.70 37.01
CA ALA A 419 -3.93 -2.16 37.26
C ALA A 419 -4.85 -1.88 36.06
N VAL A 420 -4.81 -0.65 35.50
CA VAL A 420 -5.58 -0.30 34.31
C VAL A 420 -5.18 -1.17 33.11
N GLY A 421 -3.89 -1.40 32.90
CA GLY A 421 -3.39 -2.27 31.84
C GLY A 421 -3.83 -3.74 32.01
N SER A 422 -3.80 -4.25 33.22
CA SER A 422 -4.28 -5.60 33.55
C SER A 422 -5.79 -5.74 33.30
N LEU A 423 -6.57 -4.73 33.72
CA LEU A 423 -8.00 -4.68 33.44
C LEU A 423 -8.28 -4.60 31.95
N GLY A 424 -7.55 -3.75 31.20
CA GLY A 424 -7.67 -3.64 29.74
C GLY A 424 -7.39 -4.97 29.03
N LEU A 425 -6.32 -5.66 29.43
CA LEU A 425 -5.99 -6.99 28.91
C LEU A 425 -7.09 -8.02 29.22
N PHE A 426 -7.59 -8.01 30.47
CA PHE A 426 -8.66 -8.90 30.90
C PHE A 426 -9.95 -8.65 30.11
N LEU A 427 -10.42 -7.42 29.99
CA LEU A 427 -11.64 -7.06 29.26
C LEU A 427 -11.52 -7.41 27.77
N THR A 428 -10.37 -7.13 27.16
CA THR A 428 -10.09 -7.49 25.77
C THR A 428 -10.12 -9.01 25.57
N SER A 429 -9.50 -9.77 26.49
CA SER A 429 -9.47 -11.24 26.38
C SER A 429 -10.83 -11.89 26.56
N LYS A 430 -11.73 -11.31 27.36
CA LYS A 430 -13.09 -11.80 27.58
C LYS A 430 -14.05 -11.47 26.43
N GLY A 431 -13.73 -10.46 25.60
CA GLY A 431 -14.59 -10.06 24.49
C GLY A 431 -15.92 -9.56 25.02
N MET A 432 -15.98 -8.39 25.61
CA MET A 432 -17.24 -7.79 26.03
C MET A 432 -18.12 -7.47 24.82
N GLY A 433 -19.34 -7.95 24.84
CA GLY A 433 -20.31 -7.85 23.73
C GLY A 433 -20.45 -9.14 22.95
N SER A 434 -20.61 -9.07 21.64
CA SER A 434 -20.82 -10.22 20.75
C SER A 434 -19.54 -11.00 20.40
N ALA A 435 -18.37 -10.48 20.74
CA ALA A 435 -17.11 -11.18 20.46
C ALA A 435 -16.92 -12.38 21.41
N SER A 436 -16.55 -13.52 20.87
CA SER A 436 -16.16 -14.69 21.66
C SER A 436 -14.93 -14.40 22.48
N GLY A 437 -14.86 -14.94 23.71
CA GLY A 437 -13.67 -14.83 24.55
C GLY A 437 -12.45 -15.47 23.86
N TYR A 438 -11.28 -14.84 24.04
CA TYR A 438 -10.03 -15.33 23.48
C TYR A 438 -9.03 -15.73 24.58
N LYS A 439 -8.53 -16.96 24.51
CA LYS A 439 -7.58 -17.48 25.49
C LYS A 439 -6.17 -16.96 25.17
N VAL A 440 -5.74 -15.94 25.91
CA VAL A 440 -4.36 -15.42 25.80
C VAL A 440 -3.33 -16.50 26.04
N ALA A 441 -2.36 -16.64 25.17
CA ALA A 441 -1.29 -17.63 25.25
C ALA A 441 -0.53 -17.59 26.59
N GLY A 442 -0.17 -18.75 27.12
CA GLY A 442 0.46 -18.86 28.44
C GLY A 442 1.75 -18.06 28.58
N TYR A 443 2.61 -18.13 27.56
CA TYR A 443 3.87 -17.38 27.55
C TYR A 443 3.66 -15.86 27.63
N ALA A 444 2.65 -15.35 26.95
CA ALA A 444 2.38 -13.91 26.93
C ALA A 444 1.85 -13.41 28.28
N LYS A 445 1.08 -14.24 29.01
CA LYS A 445 0.70 -13.93 30.38
C LYS A 445 1.92 -13.85 31.28
N VAL A 446 2.87 -14.80 31.14
CA VAL A 446 4.13 -14.77 31.89
C VAL A 446 4.94 -13.52 31.59
N VAL A 447 5.09 -13.17 30.32
CA VAL A 447 5.77 -11.92 29.86
C VAL A 447 5.12 -10.69 30.49
N PHE A 448 3.78 -10.60 30.42
CA PHE A 448 3.03 -9.46 30.97
C PHE A 448 3.20 -9.35 32.48
N ILE A 449 3.04 -10.46 33.24
CA ILE A 449 3.15 -10.48 34.67
C ILE A 449 4.60 -10.16 35.12
N THR A 450 5.59 -10.75 34.44
CA THR A 450 7.00 -10.46 34.72
C THR A 450 7.33 -9.00 34.48
N ALA A 451 6.90 -8.42 33.39
CA ALA A 451 7.11 -7.00 33.08
C ALA A 451 6.45 -6.10 34.13
N ALA A 452 5.22 -6.40 34.54
CA ALA A 452 4.51 -5.67 35.58
C ALA A 452 5.26 -5.75 36.94
N ALA A 453 5.70 -6.93 37.31
CA ALA A 453 6.47 -7.14 38.55
C ALA A 453 7.81 -6.37 38.54
N VAL A 454 8.55 -6.43 37.42
CA VAL A 454 9.83 -5.70 37.27
C VAL A 454 9.61 -4.17 37.33
N LEU A 455 8.57 -3.65 36.71
CA LEU A 455 8.25 -2.22 36.78
C LEU A 455 7.82 -1.78 38.20
N LEU A 456 7.00 -2.57 38.87
CA LEU A 456 6.60 -2.31 40.27
C LEU A 456 7.79 -2.40 41.21
N ALA A 457 8.64 -3.41 41.06
CA ALA A 457 9.85 -3.57 41.88
C ALA A 457 10.79 -2.36 41.68
N ASN A 458 11.02 -1.93 40.43
CA ASN A 458 11.81 -0.72 40.16
C ASN A 458 11.20 0.53 40.81
N ALA A 459 9.88 0.66 40.79
CA ALA A 459 9.18 1.80 41.40
C ALA A 459 9.30 1.75 42.96
N VAL A 460 9.21 0.58 43.56
CA VAL A 460 9.42 0.40 45.02
C VAL A 460 10.86 0.74 45.41
N VAL A 461 11.85 0.17 44.70
CA VAL A 461 13.27 0.47 44.94
C VAL A 461 13.55 1.96 44.80
N SER A 462 13.04 2.59 43.75
CA SER A 462 13.19 4.03 43.54
C SER A 462 12.57 4.86 44.65
N PHE A 463 11.41 4.46 45.15
CA PHE A 463 10.71 5.11 46.24
C PHE A 463 11.48 4.98 47.57
N VAL A 464 11.95 3.78 47.89
CA VAL A 464 12.72 3.52 49.15
C VAL A 464 14.02 4.29 49.12
N LEU A 465 14.77 4.24 48.00
CA LEU A 465 16.05 4.95 47.84
C LEU A 465 15.86 6.48 47.92
N ALA A 466 14.80 7.00 47.36
CA ALA A 466 14.52 8.44 47.41
C ALA A 466 14.19 8.91 48.83
N ARG A 467 13.62 8.07 49.69
CA ARG A 467 13.35 8.37 51.10
C ARG A 467 14.60 8.36 51.98
N LYS A 468 15.60 7.57 51.63
CA LYS A 468 16.86 7.49 52.40
C LYS A 468 17.73 8.75 52.16
N ASP A 469 18.09 9.02 50.95
CA ASP A 469 18.82 10.21 50.50
C ASP A 469 18.69 10.31 48.98
N ALA A 470 17.99 11.34 48.49
CA ALA A 470 17.68 11.46 47.09
C ALA A 470 18.91 11.79 46.20
N GLU A 471 19.89 12.51 46.76
CA GLU A 471 21.10 12.87 46.03
C GLU A 471 22.11 11.73 45.99
N LYS A 472 22.43 11.15 47.12
CA LYS A 472 23.41 10.05 47.24
C LYS A 472 22.94 8.79 46.52
N THR A 473 21.63 8.55 46.40
CA THR A 473 21.05 7.38 45.74
C THR A 473 20.70 7.59 44.24
N ALA A 474 20.91 8.77 43.70
CA ALA A 474 20.57 9.10 42.29
C ALA A 474 21.25 8.16 41.27
N GLY A 475 22.53 7.84 41.49
CA GLY A 475 23.27 6.90 40.65
C GLY A 475 22.69 5.49 40.66
N LEU A 476 22.37 4.96 41.87
CA LEU A 476 21.79 3.63 42.03
C LEU A 476 20.37 3.56 41.40
N ARG A 477 19.54 4.57 41.62
CA ARG A 477 18.20 4.66 40.97
C ARG A 477 18.31 4.67 39.45
N LYS A 478 19.29 5.36 38.89
CA LYS A 478 19.54 5.35 37.45
C LYS A 478 19.95 3.96 36.95
N LEU A 479 20.83 3.29 37.68
CA LEU A 479 21.26 1.93 37.35
C LEU A 479 20.10 0.94 37.38
N THR A 480 19.29 0.92 38.47
CA THR A 480 18.13 0.04 38.56
C THR A 480 17.11 0.29 37.43
N ALA A 481 16.87 1.56 37.07
CA ALA A 481 16.02 1.91 35.93
C ALA A 481 16.60 1.42 34.59
N GLN A 482 17.91 1.48 34.38
CA GLN A 482 18.57 0.93 33.20
C GLN A 482 18.47 -0.62 33.16
N CYS A 483 18.70 -1.31 34.26
CA CYS A 483 18.50 -2.76 34.31
C CYS A 483 17.05 -3.15 34.03
N CYS A 484 16.09 -2.44 34.62
CA CYS A 484 14.67 -2.60 34.31
C CYS A 484 14.39 -2.43 32.81
N ALA A 485 14.93 -1.38 32.17
CA ALA A 485 14.76 -1.11 30.76
C ALA A 485 15.33 -2.22 29.86
N VAL A 486 16.49 -2.81 30.23
CA VAL A 486 17.08 -3.95 29.49
C VAL A 486 16.18 -5.18 29.59
N VAL A 487 15.71 -5.51 30.82
CA VAL A 487 14.79 -6.65 31.02
C VAL A 487 13.50 -6.47 30.24
N ILE A 488 12.89 -5.29 30.28
CA ILE A 488 11.65 -5.00 29.53
C ILE A 488 11.89 -5.11 28.02
N ALA A 489 13.00 -4.57 27.50
CA ALA A 489 13.36 -4.70 26.08
C ALA A 489 13.56 -6.16 25.65
N GLY A 490 14.16 -6.96 26.51
CA GLY A 490 14.30 -8.41 26.33
C GLY A 490 12.94 -9.12 26.29
N LEU A 491 12.05 -8.80 27.23
CA LEU A 491 10.69 -9.35 27.27
C LEU A 491 9.87 -8.95 26.01
N MET A 492 9.98 -7.70 25.55
CA MET A 492 9.36 -7.25 24.29
C MET A 492 9.85 -8.07 23.10
N SER A 493 11.16 -8.26 23.00
CA SER A 493 11.77 -9.01 21.89
C SER A 493 11.42 -10.50 21.94
N PHE A 494 11.41 -11.08 23.14
CA PHE A 494 11.00 -12.47 23.37
C PHE A 494 9.53 -12.69 23.00
N ASP A 495 8.64 -11.80 23.43
CA ASP A 495 7.21 -11.85 23.11
C ASP A 495 6.98 -11.88 21.61
N MET A 496 7.62 -10.96 20.88
CA MET A 496 7.49 -10.92 19.42
C MET A 496 8.04 -12.18 18.75
N CYS A 497 9.23 -12.61 19.12
CA CYS A 497 9.83 -13.83 18.57
C CYS A 497 8.95 -15.06 18.83
N ARG A 498 8.45 -15.22 20.06
CA ARG A 498 7.61 -16.36 20.44
C ARG A 498 6.24 -16.33 19.75
N ASN A 499 5.65 -15.14 19.61
CA ASN A 499 4.41 -14.98 18.87
C ASN A 499 4.58 -15.41 17.41
N LEU A 500 5.64 -14.96 16.76
CA LEU A 500 5.92 -15.30 15.37
C LEU A 500 6.13 -16.80 15.16
N ILE A 501 6.88 -17.46 16.07
CA ILE A 501 7.04 -18.91 16.04
C ILE A 501 5.67 -19.60 16.15
N THR A 502 4.80 -19.11 17.04
CA THR A 502 3.47 -19.72 17.23
C THR A 502 2.56 -19.51 16.02
N VAL A 503 2.56 -18.31 15.44
CA VAL A 503 1.66 -17.95 14.34
C VAL A 503 2.15 -18.49 12.99
N CYS A 504 3.46 -18.52 12.77
CA CYS A 504 4.03 -18.99 11.49
C CYS A 504 4.22 -20.51 11.43
N ASP A 505 4.17 -21.23 12.53
CA ASP A 505 4.29 -22.70 12.58
C ASP A 505 2.93 -23.42 12.47
N TYR A 506 1.88 -22.67 12.23
CA TYR A 506 0.53 -23.23 12.12
C TYR A 506 0.27 -23.75 10.69
N ASP A 507 0.00 -25.06 10.56
CA ASP A 507 -0.42 -25.68 9.29
C ASP A 507 -1.69 -24.98 8.77
N GLY A 508 -1.55 -24.19 7.75
CA GLY A 508 -2.65 -23.42 7.17
C GLY A 508 -2.50 -21.91 7.27
N ASN A 509 -1.47 -21.39 7.96
CA ASN A 509 -1.26 -19.96 8.06
C ASN A 509 -0.63 -19.36 6.79
N LYS A 510 -1.40 -18.51 6.14
CA LYS A 510 -1.13 -18.00 4.80
C LYS A 510 -0.02 -16.94 4.73
N GLY A 511 0.56 -16.51 5.85
CA GLY A 511 1.59 -15.44 5.89
C GLY A 511 2.95 -15.83 5.29
N PHE A 512 3.32 -17.13 5.34
CA PHE A 512 4.55 -17.67 4.77
C PHE A 512 4.31 -18.89 3.87
N GLN A 513 3.13 -19.02 3.32
CA GLN A 513 2.74 -20.11 2.41
C GLN A 513 3.20 -19.91 0.97
N GLY A 514 4.34 -19.35 0.74
CA GLY A 514 4.97 -19.49 -0.54
C GLY A 514 5.58 -20.90 -0.62
N SER A 515 4.92 -21.85 -1.23
CA SER A 515 5.61 -23.00 -1.73
C SER A 515 6.25 -22.61 -3.04
N MET A 516 7.54 -22.34 -3.04
CA MET A 516 8.25 -22.45 -4.29
C MET A 516 8.42 -23.97 -4.52
N GLU A 517 7.67 -24.46 -5.49
CA GLU A 517 8.13 -25.67 -6.14
C GLU A 517 9.51 -25.39 -6.74
N LYS A 518 10.42 -26.34 -6.57
CA LYS A 518 11.80 -26.29 -7.07
C LYS A 518 11.89 -25.87 -8.55
N GLY A 519 10.83 -26.15 -9.33
CA GLY A 519 10.71 -25.79 -10.73
C GLY A 519 10.39 -24.32 -11.03
N TYR A 520 9.95 -23.48 -10.08
CA TYR A 520 9.51 -22.12 -10.42
C TYR A 520 10.65 -21.21 -10.90
N SER A 521 11.81 -21.27 -10.25
CA SER A 521 13.00 -20.54 -10.70
C SER A 521 13.49 -21.04 -12.07
N ASP A 522 13.39 -22.36 -12.31
CA ASP A 522 13.77 -22.96 -13.59
C ASP A 522 12.77 -22.58 -14.69
N GLN A 523 11.49 -22.50 -14.37
CA GLN A 523 10.45 -21.98 -15.28
C GLN A 523 10.71 -20.52 -15.66
N ILE A 524 11.03 -19.66 -14.68
CA ILE A 524 11.37 -18.25 -14.95
C ILE A 524 12.56 -18.16 -15.91
N VAL A 525 13.62 -18.92 -15.66
CA VAL A 525 14.79 -18.94 -16.53
C VAL A 525 14.40 -19.41 -17.94
N LYS A 526 13.65 -20.50 -18.04
CA LYS A 526 13.17 -21.05 -19.31
C LYS A 526 12.34 -20.03 -20.09
N PHE A 527 11.40 -19.34 -19.42
CA PHE A 527 10.60 -18.30 -20.02
C PHE A 527 11.43 -17.13 -20.53
N ASN A 528 12.31 -16.59 -19.69
CA ASN A 528 13.10 -15.42 -20.04
C ASN A 528 14.23 -15.68 -21.03
N GLU A 529 14.70 -16.91 -21.14
CA GLU A 529 15.77 -17.26 -22.09
C GLU A 529 15.24 -17.72 -23.45
N LYS A 530 14.04 -18.30 -23.51
CA LYS A 530 13.49 -18.94 -24.70
C LYS A 530 12.33 -18.18 -25.33
N CYS A 531 11.40 -17.65 -24.54
CA CYS A 531 10.18 -17.01 -25.07
C CYS A 531 10.41 -15.69 -25.83
N PRO A 532 11.27 -14.76 -25.39
CA PRO A 532 11.48 -13.51 -26.12
C PRO A 532 12.03 -13.71 -27.51
N LYS A 533 12.90 -14.72 -27.68
CA LYS A 533 13.49 -15.06 -28.98
C LYS A 533 12.50 -15.62 -29.99
N VAL A 534 11.36 -16.08 -29.50
CA VAL A 534 10.26 -16.63 -30.26
C VAL A 534 9.24 -15.55 -30.64
N ALA A 535 8.94 -14.68 -29.69
CA ALA A 535 7.99 -13.57 -29.89
C ALA A 535 8.57 -12.48 -30.81
N SER A 536 9.89 -12.27 -30.81
CA SER A 536 10.59 -11.25 -31.60
C SER A 536 11.07 -11.71 -33.00
N GLY A 537 10.70 -12.91 -33.39
CA GLY A 537 11.22 -13.54 -34.63
C GLY A 537 10.68 -13.03 -35.95
N SER A 538 9.80 -12.00 -35.98
CA SER A 538 9.34 -11.31 -37.18
C SER A 538 9.34 -9.81 -36.96
N ASP A 539 9.66 -9.03 -38.00
CA ASP A 539 9.50 -7.57 -38.02
C ASP A 539 8.02 -7.14 -37.84
N ASP A 540 7.09 -8.12 -37.89
CA ASP A 540 5.66 -7.93 -37.78
C ASP A 540 5.23 -7.92 -36.30
N PHE A 541 4.31 -7.04 -35.97
CA PHE A 541 3.72 -6.89 -34.64
C PHE A 541 2.55 -7.87 -34.44
N TYR A 542 2.81 -9.00 -33.78
CA TYR A 542 1.79 -9.99 -33.41
C TYR A 542 1.77 -10.28 -31.91
N ARG A 543 0.68 -10.95 -31.45
CA ARG A 543 0.52 -11.40 -30.07
C ARG A 543 0.72 -12.90 -29.93
N THR A 544 1.12 -13.28 -28.74
CA THR A 544 1.29 -14.68 -28.32
C THR A 544 0.55 -14.88 -27.02
N GLU A 545 -0.14 -16.00 -26.84
CA GLU A 545 -0.81 -16.36 -25.60
C GLU A 545 -0.25 -17.65 -25.01
N ALA A 546 -0.20 -17.70 -23.66
CA ALA A 546 0.19 -18.90 -22.94
C ALA A 546 -1.03 -19.53 -22.26
N VAL A 547 -1.19 -20.85 -22.41
CA VAL A 547 -2.35 -21.59 -21.88
C VAL A 547 -1.88 -22.68 -20.92
N PRO A 548 -2.51 -22.83 -19.74
CA PRO A 548 -2.56 -21.79 -18.73
C PRO A 548 -1.17 -21.56 -18.15
N GLY A 549 -0.87 -20.31 -17.88
CA GLY A 549 0.39 -19.95 -17.27
C GLY A 549 0.47 -20.34 -15.80
N PHE A 550 1.68 -20.53 -15.31
CA PHE A 550 1.97 -20.65 -13.88
C PHE A 550 1.86 -19.30 -13.11
N THR A 551 1.45 -18.25 -13.79
CA THR A 551 1.14 -16.90 -13.25
C THR A 551 -0.02 -16.32 -14.06
N PHE A 552 -0.68 -15.29 -13.54
CA PHE A 552 -1.74 -14.59 -14.28
C PHE A 552 -1.22 -13.60 -15.34
N ASN A 553 0.09 -13.30 -15.34
CA ASN A 553 0.76 -12.44 -16.32
C ASN A 553 1.96 -13.17 -16.96
N PRO A 554 1.75 -14.27 -17.68
CA PRO A 554 2.84 -15.06 -18.24
C PRO A 554 3.65 -14.29 -19.30
N SER A 555 3.00 -13.41 -20.05
CA SER A 555 3.62 -12.52 -21.03
C SER A 555 4.66 -11.59 -20.44
N MET A 556 4.41 -11.05 -19.23
CA MET A 556 5.38 -10.23 -18.50
C MET A 556 6.61 -11.02 -18.07
N MET A 557 6.44 -12.31 -17.82
CA MET A 557 7.56 -13.21 -17.51
C MET A 557 8.36 -13.57 -18.75
N GLY A 558 7.69 -13.74 -19.89
CA GLY A 558 8.30 -14.16 -21.16
C GLY A 558 8.68 -13.00 -22.09
N ASP A 559 8.33 -11.77 -21.74
CA ASP A 559 8.57 -10.55 -22.53
C ASP A 559 8.03 -10.63 -23.97
N TYR A 560 6.71 -10.91 -24.11
CA TYR A 560 6.02 -10.98 -25.40
C TYR A 560 4.68 -10.25 -25.35
N ASN A 561 4.19 -9.79 -26.50
CA ASN A 561 2.89 -9.13 -26.64
C ASN A 561 1.74 -10.11 -26.35
N SER A 562 0.72 -9.70 -25.59
CA SER A 562 -0.37 -10.59 -25.15
C SER A 562 -1.65 -9.80 -24.84
N LEU A 563 -2.77 -10.51 -24.65
CA LEU A 563 -4.04 -9.98 -24.14
C LEU A 563 -4.24 -10.26 -22.65
N GLY A 564 -3.74 -11.43 -22.18
CA GLY A 564 -3.87 -11.80 -20.78
C GLY A 564 -3.23 -10.77 -19.86
N TYR A 565 -3.99 -10.27 -18.85
CA TYR A 565 -3.52 -9.21 -17.98
C TYR A 565 -4.24 -9.21 -16.63
N TYR A 566 -3.45 -9.09 -15.56
CA TYR A 566 -3.96 -8.91 -14.21
C TYR A 566 -3.28 -7.72 -13.53
N SER A 567 -4.01 -6.62 -13.36
CA SER A 567 -3.49 -5.41 -12.72
C SER A 567 -4.61 -4.54 -12.16
N SER A 568 -4.39 -3.93 -11.00
CA SER A 568 -5.29 -2.93 -10.42
C SER A 568 -5.37 -1.62 -11.22
N THR A 569 -4.58 -1.49 -12.29
CA THR A 569 -4.62 -0.36 -13.23
C THR A 569 -5.22 -0.73 -14.58
N MET A 570 -5.91 -1.87 -14.67
CA MET A 570 -6.56 -2.33 -15.88
C MET A 570 -7.69 -1.37 -16.29
N ASP A 571 -7.69 -0.94 -17.55
CA ASP A 571 -8.76 -0.10 -18.09
C ASP A 571 -10.09 -0.86 -18.11
N GLY A 572 -11.16 -0.22 -17.67
CA GLY A 572 -12.46 -0.84 -17.51
C GLY A 572 -13.12 -1.26 -18.85
N ASN A 573 -12.93 -0.47 -19.88
CA ASN A 573 -13.46 -0.79 -21.22
C ASN A 573 -12.73 -2.00 -21.81
N VAL A 574 -11.38 -2.06 -21.62
CA VAL A 574 -10.59 -3.23 -22.03
C VAL A 574 -11.02 -4.48 -21.30
N PHE A 575 -11.22 -4.38 -19.97
CA PHE A 575 -11.72 -5.50 -19.20
C PHE A 575 -13.09 -5.99 -19.68
N SER A 576 -14.01 -5.06 -19.90
CA SER A 576 -15.37 -5.36 -20.38
C SER A 576 -15.34 -6.01 -21.77
N LEU A 577 -14.56 -5.46 -22.68
CA LEU A 577 -14.39 -6.05 -24.01
C LEU A 577 -13.86 -7.48 -23.93
N LEU A 578 -12.77 -7.72 -23.24
CA LEU A 578 -12.20 -9.06 -23.11
C LEU A 578 -13.16 -10.05 -22.45
N LYS A 579 -13.87 -9.62 -21.40
CA LYS A 579 -14.89 -10.42 -20.72
C LYS A 579 -16.01 -10.83 -21.67
N PHE A 580 -16.56 -9.88 -22.41
CA PHE A 580 -17.71 -10.12 -23.29
C PHE A 580 -17.34 -10.81 -24.60
N MET A 581 -16.04 -10.80 -24.97
CA MET A 581 -15.50 -11.65 -26.04
C MET A 581 -15.20 -13.08 -25.59
N GLY A 582 -15.41 -13.40 -24.30
CA GLY A 582 -15.31 -14.74 -23.77
C GLY A 582 -14.02 -15.10 -23.05
N ASN A 583 -13.16 -14.13 -22.76
CA ASN A 583 -11.98 -14.36 -21.94
C ASN A 583 -12.37 -14.64 -20.50
N ARG A 584 -11.66 -15.57 -19.86
CA ARG A 584 -11.88 -15.87 -18.45
C ARG A 584 -11.49 -14.67 -17.59
N VAL A 585 -12.40 -14.26 -16.72
CA VAL A 585 -12.18 -13.21 -15.76
C VAL A 585 -12.24 -13.76 -14.33
N TYR A 586 -11.29 -13.36 -13.49
CA TYR A 586 -11.35 -13.64 -12.07
C TYR A 586 -12.01 -12.44 -11.36
N GLY A 587 -12.97 -12.75 -10.50
CA GLY A 587 -13.92 -11.97 -9.68
C GLY A 587 -13.77 -10.48 -9.42
N ASP A 588 -12.63 -9.87 -9.70
CA ASP A 588 -12.25 -8.59 -9.11
C ASP A 588 -12.21 -7.42 -10.10
N LYS A 589 -12.74 -7.57 -11.33
CA LYS A 589 -12.76 -6.51 -12.36
C LYS A 589 -11.36 -5.99 -12.77
N VAL A 590 -10.31 -6.76 -12.48
CA VAL A 590 -8.91 -6.39 -12.69
C VAL A 590 -8.08 -7.48 -13.37
N SER A 591 -8.69 -8.62 -13.69
CA SER A 591 -7.99 -9.77 -14.27
C SER A 591 -8.77 -10.35 -15.44
N SER A 592 -8.11 -10.46 -16.59
CA SER A 592 -8.56 -11.22 -17.75
C SER A 592 -7.46 -12.17 -18.17
N VAL A 593 -7.75 -13.45 -18.23
CA VAL A 593 -6.81 -14.49 -18.63
C VAL A 593 -7.32 -15.12 -19.92
N TYR A 594 -6.44 -15.20 -20.89
CA TYR A 594 -6.75 -15.87 -22.12
C TYR A 594 -6.60 -17.38 -21.92
N ASN A 595 -7.68 -18.14 -22.04
CA ASN A 595 -7.67 -19.59 -21.81
C ASN A 595 -8.50 -20.37 -22.85
N ILE A 596 -9.26 -19.71 -23.70
CA ILE A 596 -10.11 -20.32 -24.71
C ILE A 596 -9.86 -19.66 -26.05
N SER A 597 -9.66 -20.47 -27.07
CA SER A 597 -9.34 -20.03 -28.41
C SER A 597 -10.59 -20.07 -29.30
N SER A 598 -10.92 -18.94 -29.90
CA SER A 598 -11.85 -18.82 -31.02
C SER A 598 -11.07 -18.36 -32.23
N PRO A 599 -11.19 -18.99 -33.40
CA PRO A 599 -10.50 -18.57 -34.62
C PRO A 599 -10.73 -17.10 -34.96
N VAL A 600 -11.97 -16.63 -34.82
CA VAL A 600 -12.38 -15.25 -35.09
C VAL A 600 -11.69 -14.28 -34.13
N GLN A 601 -11.79 -14.52 -32.82
CA GLN A 601 -11.12 -13.68 -31.82
C GLN A 601 -9.60 -13.66 -32.02
N ASN A 602 -9.03 -14.81 -32.33
CA ASN A 602 -7.58 -14.95 -32.57
C ASN A 602 -7.14 -14.15 -33.78
N GLY A 603 -7.92 -14.19 -34.85
CA GLY A 603 -7.68 -13.43 -36.08
C GLY A 603 -7.78 -11.95 -35.81
N LEU A 604 -8.91 -11.48 -35.29
CA LEU A 604 -9.20 -10.07 -35.04
C LEU A 604 -8.14 -9.40 -34.15
N PHE A 605 -7.68 -10.10 -33.11
CA PHE A 605 -6.74 -9.55 -32.14
C PHE A 605 -5.28 -9.86 -32.44
N GLY A 606 -4.99 -10.39 -33.65
CA GLY A 606 -3.65 -10.63 -34.12
C GLY A 606 -2.84 -11.61 -33.24
N ILE A 607 -3.50 -12.66 -32.71
CA ILE A 607 -2.83 -13.71 -31.94
C ILE A 607 -2.23 -14.69 -32.94
N LYS A 608 -0.90 -14.75 -33.00
CA LYS A 608 -0.17 -15.60 -33.92
C LYS A 608 0.21 -16.95 -33.32
N ASN A 609 0.55 -16.97 -32.03
CA ASN A 609 1.06 -18.20 -31.40
C ASN A 609 0.37 -18.49 -30.07
N TYR A 610 0.28 -19.78 -29.76
CA TYR A 610 -0.16 -20.32 -28.48
C TYR A 610 0.92 -21.19 -27.88
N ILE A 611 1.31 -20.94 -26.65
CA ILE A 611 2.31 -21.69 -25.91
C ILE A 611 1.57 -22.54 -24.86
N ASP A 612 1.68 -23.85 -24.95
CA ASP A 612 1.05 -24.78 -24.01
C ASP A 612 2.07 -25.29 -22.99
N PHE A 613 2.00 -24.74 -21.77
CA PHE A 613 2.87 -25.16 -20.67
C PHE A 613 2.33 -26.31 -19.84
N GLY A 614 1.04 -26.61 -19.94
CA GLY A 614 0.35 -27.61 -19.13
C GLY A 614 -0.10 -28.85 -19.89
N GLY A 615 0.11 -28.94 -21.21
CA GLY A 615 -0.43 -30.02 -22.04
C GLY A 615 -1.95 -29.93 -22.23
N TYR A 616 -2.53 -28.74 -22.10
CA TYR A 616 -3.98 -28.51 -22.21
C TYR A 616 -4.46 -28.41 -23.66
N LEU A 617 -3.58 -28.08 -24.60
CA LEU A 617 -3.92 -28.02 -26.01
C LEU A 617 -3.85 -29.40 -26.67
N THR A 618 -4.41 -30.41 -26.03
CA THR A 618 -4.43 -31.80 -26.53
C THR A 618 -5.32 -32.00 -27.74
N SER A 619 -6.31 -31.15 -27.97
CA SER A 619 -7.16 -31.12 -29.16
C SER A 619 -6.65 -30.16 -30.21
N LYS A 620 -6.86 -30.45 -31.47
CA LYS A 620 -6.62 -29.51 -32.57
C LYS A 620 -7.52 -28.30 -32.37
N LEU A 621 -6.94 -27.17 -32.03
CA LEU A 621 -7.67 -25.90 -32.02
C LEU A 621 -8.00 -25.52 -33.47
N PRO A 622 -9.27 -25.16 -33.79
CA PRO A 622 -9.64 -24.72 -35.13
C PRO A 622 -8.81 -23.50 -35.55
N GLY A 623 -8.47 -23.43 -36.85
CA GLY A 623 -7.67 -22.33 -37.38
C GLY A 623 -6.21 -22.29 -36.90
N THR A 624 -5.69 -23.39 -36.31
CA THR A 624 -4.30 -23.43 -35.84
C THR A 624 -3.56 -24.66 -36.35
N VAL A 625 -2.27 -24.50 -36.60
CA VAL A 625 -1.34 -25.55 -37.00
C VAL A 625 -0.26 -25.73 -35.95
N GLU A 626 0.28 -26.95 -35.86
CA GLU A 626 1.43 -27.23 -35.00
C GLU A 626 2.65 -26.48 -35.51
N ASN A 627 3.38 -25.82 -34.60
CA ASN A 627 4.63 -25.15 -34.92
C ASN A 627 5.78 -25.91 -34.27
N SER A 628 6.29 -26.90 -35.01
CA SER A 628 7.36 -27.79 -34.52
C SER A 628 8.66 -27.05 -34.21
N GLU A 629 9.02 -26.03 -35.02
CA GLU A 629 10.22 -25.22 -34.81
C GLU A 629 10.19 -24.45 -33.50
N LEU A 630 9.08 -23.78 -33.24
CA LEU A 630 8.90 -23.03 -31.99
C LEU A 630 8.75 -23.98 -30.81
N SER A 631 8.07 -25.11 -30.98
CA SER A 631 7.90 -26.12 -29.94
C SER A 631 9.26 -26.67 -29.47
N GLU A 632 10.17 -26.94 -30.41
CA GLU A 632 11.54 -27.37 -30.09
C GLU A 632 12.33 -26.25 -29.37
N LYS A 633 12.25 -25.03 -29.87
CA LYS A 633 12.96 -23.89 -29.29
C LYS A 633 12.52 -23.60 -27.84
N ILE A 634 11.22 -23.65 -27.57
CA ILE A 634 10.66 -23.39 -26.24
C ILE A 634 10.68 -24.63 -25.36
N GLY A 635 10.66 -25.81 -25.97
CA GLY A 635 10.59 -27.10 -25.29
C GLY A 635 9.21 -27.34 -24.64
N THR A 636 8.16 -26.87 -25.31
CA THR A 636 6.75 -27.14 -25.03
C THR A 636 5.96 -27.01 -26.31
N ASN A 637 4.73 -27.52 -26.34
CA ASN A 637 3.89 -27.48 -27.53
C ASN A 637 3.52 -26.03 -27.89
N VAL A 638 3.73 -25.66 -29.18
CA VAL A 638 3.33 -24.36 -29.74
C VAL A 638 2.45 -24.61 -30.96
N ARG A 639 1.34 -23.90 -31.02
CA ARG A 639 0.47 -23.85 -32.20
C ARG A 639 0.47 -22.44 -32.76
N SER A 640 0.44 -22.33 -34.08
CA SER A 640 0.35 -21.04 -34.77
C SER A 640 -1.03 -20.89 -35.42
N ASN A 641 -1.61 -19.70 -35.29
CA ASN A 641 -2.83 -19.29 -35.98
C ASN A 641 -2.56 -19.07 -37.47
N THR A 642 -3.48 -19.53 -38.31
CA THR A 642 -3.39 -19.42 -39.77
C THR A 642 -3.92 -18.09 -40.31
N THR A 643 -4.75 -17.39 -39.54
CA THR A 643 -5.43 -16.16 -39.94
C THR A 643 -5.24 -15.00 -38.97
N PRO A 644 -3.99 -14.62 -38.54
CA PRO A 644 -3.80 -13.47 -37.68
C PRO A 644 -3.84 -12.17 -38.48
N LEU A 645 -4.72 -11.23 -38.10
CA LEU A 645 -4.75 -9.88 -38.68
C LEU A 645 -3.59 -9.04 -38.12
N PRO A 646 -3.10 -8.05 -38.90
CA PRO A 646 -2.13 -7.09 -38.41
C PRO A 646 -2.71 -6.20 -37.30
N VAL A 647 -1.85 -5.44 -36.62
CA VAL A 647 -2.26 -4.58 -35.47
C VAL A 647 -3.22 -3.46 -35.88
N ALA A 648 -3.27 -3.06 -37.16
CA ALA A 648 -4.23 -2.11 -37.68
C ALA A 648 -4.65 -2.52 -39.08
N PHE A 649 -5.90 -2.28 -39.44
CA PHE A 649 -6.47 -2.63 -40.73
C PHE A 649 -7.70 -1.76 -41.04
N ALA A 650 -8.05 -1.68 -42.33
CA ALA A 650 -9.24 -0.97 -42.79
C ALA A 650 -10.52 -1.68 -42.37
N VAL A 651 -11.52 -0.91 -41.99
CA VAL A 651 -12.83 -1.40 -41.53
C VAL A 651 -13.95 -0.56 -42.12
N ALA A 652 -15.16 -1.09 -42.16
CA ALA A 652 -16.34 -0.39 -42.55
C ALA A 652 -16.73 0.72 -41.55
N ASP A 653 -17.46 1.74 -42.01
CA ASP A 653 -17.93 2.85 -41.15
C ASP A 653 -18.89 2.37 -40.05
N THR A 654 -19.62 1.28 -40.29
CA THR A 654 -20.48 0.60 -39.32
C THR A 654 -19.75 0.15 -38.07
N ALA A 655 -18.42 0.02 -38.12
CA ALA A 655 -17.59 -0.27 -36.93
C ALA A 655 -17.73 0.79 -35.83
N LEU A 656 -18.06 2.05 -36.18
CA LEU A 656 -18.25 3.13 -35.20
C LEU A 656 -19.53 2.96 -34.38
N ASP A 657 -20.52 2.26 -34.93
CA ASP A 657 -21.81 2.03 -34.27
C ASP A 657 -21.78 0.80 -33.34
N TYR A 658 -20.68 0.03 -33.34
CA TYR A 658 -20.57 -1.16 -32.54
C TYR A 658 -20.33 -0.82 -31.06
N GLU A 659 -21.26 -1.27 -30.21
CA GLU A 659 -21.14 -1.22 -28.76
C GLU A 659 -21.05 -2.63 -28.18
N VAL A 660 -20.16 -2.82 -27.22
CA VAL A 660 -20.05 -4.08 -26.49
C VAL A 660 -21.29 -4.27 -25.62
N THR A 661 -22.04 -5.35 -25.84
CA THR A 661 -23.20 -5.63 -25.00
C THR A 661 -22.75 -6.19 -23.64
N ASP A 662 -23.46 -5.84 -22.57
CA ASP A 662 -23.19 -6.31 -21.21
C ASP A 662 -23.68 -7.76 -20.94
N GLN A 663 -24.25 -8.42 -21.94
CA GLN A 663 -24.63 -9.82 -21.89
C GLN A 663 -23.44 -10.72 -22.21
N VAL A 664 -23.28 -11.80 -21.45
CA VAL A 664 -22.21 -12.78 -21.67
C VAL A 664 -22.60 -13.73 -22.80
N LEU A 665 -22.59 -13.23 -24.03
CA LEU A 665 -22.86 -13.95 -25.29
C LEU A 665 -21.63 -13.80 -26.18
N ALA A 666 -20.56 -14.49 -25.81
CA ALA A 666 -19.22 -14.28 -26.39
C ALA A 666 -19.17 -14.50 -27.90
N LEU A 667 -19.78 -15.56 -28.42
CA LEU A 667 -19.77 -15.87 -29.86
C LEU A 667 -20.66 -14.91 -30.64
N LYS A 668 -21.80 -14.51 -30.05
CA LYS A 668 -22.64 -13.46 -30.63
C LYS A 668 -21.90 -12.12 -30.70
N ASN A 669 -21.23 -11.70 -29.60
CA ASN A 669 -20.46 -10.47 -29.59
C ASN A 669 -19.31 -10.48 -30.60
N GLN A 670 -18.69 -11.63 -30.82
CA GLN A 670 -17.67 -11.79 -31.89
C GLN A 670 -18.29 -11.66 -33.27
N ASN A 671 -19.46 -12.26 -33.52
CA ASN A 671 -20.20 -12.08 -34.78
C ASN A 671 -20.55 -10.61 -35.04
N ASP A 672 -21.17 -9.96 -34.04
CA ASP A 672 -21.61 -8.59 -34.15
C ASP A 672 -20.42 -7.65 -34.44
N LEU A 673 -19.25 -7.92 -33.82
CA LEU A 673 -18.03 -7.16 -34.10
C LEU A 673 -17.56 -7.39 -35.55
N VAL A 674 -17.45 -8.64 -36.00
CA VAL A 674 -17.02 -8.94 -37.38
C VAL A 674 -17.98 -8.28 -38.39
N SER A 675 -19.28 -8.46 -38.20
CA SER A 675 -20.31 -7.85 -39.06
C SER A 675 -20.15 -6.32 -39.14
N ALA A 676 -19.94 -5.67 -38.00
CA ALA A 676 -19.70 -4.23 -37.94
C ALA A 676 -18.40 -3.81 -38.66
N LEU A 677 -17.32 -4.57 -38.48
CA LEU A 677 -16.01 -4.28 -39.09
C LEU A 677 -16.03 -4.50 -40.60
N CYS A 678 -16.77 -5.50 -41.08
CA CYS A 678 -16.88 -5.82 -42.50
C CYS A 678 -18.03 -5.09 -43.21
N GLY A 679 -18.97 -4.49 -42.45
CA GLY A 679 -20.19 -3.87 -43.04
C GLY A 679 -21.16 -4.92 -43.58
N GLU A 680 -21.31 -6.07 -42.94
CA GLU A 680 -22.11 -7.20 -43.36
C GLU A 680 -23.18 -7.54 -42.34
N GLU A 681 -24.26 -8.27 -42.75
CA GLU A 681 -25.38 -8.58 -41.87
C GLU A 681 -25.12 -9.83 -40.99
N ALA A 682 -24.21 -10.71 -41.41
CA ALA A 682 -23.97 -11.99 -40.75
C ALA A 682 -22.48 -12.21 -40.43
N GLY A 683 -22.17 -12.69 -39.27
CA GLY A 683 -20.81 -13.12 -38.90
C GLY A 683 -20.60 -14.65 -39.04
N PRO A 684 -19.36 -15.14 -38.82
CA PRO A 684 -18.97 -16.51 -39.13
C PRO A 684 -19.56 -17.60 -38.21
N TYR A 685 -20.10 -17.26 -37.03
CA TYR A 685 -20.72 -18.21 -36.12
C TYR A 685 -22.23 -18.28 -36.36
N ILE A 686 -22.73 -19.41 -36.86
CA ILE A 686 -24.15 -19.63 -37.19
C ILE A 686 -24.78 -20.43 -36.03
N ARG A 687 -25.79 -19.85 -35.43
CA ARG A 687 -26.52 -20.50 -34.30
C ARG A 687 -27.27 -21.73 -34.81
N VAL A 688 -27.22 -22.77 -34.01
CA VAL A 688 -27.96 -24.02 -34.25
C VAL A 688 -29.02 -24.13 -33.16
N GLU A 689 -30.27 -24.25 -33.58
CA GLU A 689 -31.39 -24.49 -32.64
C GLU A 689 -31.38 -25.92 -32.14
N PRO A 690 -31.72 -26.15 -30.87
CA PRO A 690 -31.82 -27.50 -30.34
C PRO A 690 -33.02 -28.22 -30.92
N ASP A 691 -32.85 -29.48 -31.29
CA ASP A 691 -33.99 -30.36 -31.69
C ASP A 691 -34.89 -30.65 -30.51
N ASN A 692 -34.33 -30.76 -29.31
CA ASN A 692 -35.04 -30.98 -28.07
C ASN A 692 -34.29 -30.41 -26.87
N VAL A 693 -35.08 -29.84 -25.93
CA VAL A 693 -34.60 -29.42 -24.59
C VAL A 693 -35.44 -30.13 -23.55
N ASP A 694 -34.83 -30.99 -22.76
CA ASP A 694 -35.54 -31.83 -21.78
C ASP A 694 -35.12 -31.42 -20.35
N PRO A 695 -35.97 -30.68 -19.60
CA PRO A 695 -35.72 -30.27 -18.24
C PRO A 695 -35.98 -31.42 -17.25
N LYS A 696 -35.01 -32.31 -17.08
CA LYS A 696 -35.16 -33.55 -16.28
C LYS A 696 -35.62 -33.33 -14.84
N THR A 697 -34.98 -32.43 -14.13
CA THR A 697 -35.20 -32.16 -12.69
C THR A 697 -35.45 -30.70 -12.38
N VAL A 698 -35.81 -29.94 -13.40
CA VAL A 698 -36.08 -28.49 -13.24
C VAL A 698 -37.37 -28.11 -13.94
N SER A 699 -37.92 -26.98 -13.57
CA SER A 699 -39.00 -26.29 -14.27
C SER A 699 -38.53 -24.95 -14.76
N PHE A 700 -38.88 -24.62 -16.01
CA PHE A 700 -38.56 -23.30 -16.59
C PHE A 700 -39.66 -22.30 -16.24
N TYR A 701 -39.27 -21.06 -16.05
CA TYR A 701 -40.22 -19.95 -15.96
C TYR A 701 -40.77 -19.62 -17.36
N PRO A 702 -42.12 -19.63 -17.53
CA PRO A 702 -42.72 -19.74 -18.84
C PRO A 702 -42.71 -18.52 -19.76
N ASP A 703 -42.21 -17.37 -19.30
CA ASP A 703 -42.40 -16.11 -20.04
C ASP A 703 -41.09 -15.35 -20.38
N GLN A 704 -39.95 -16.04 -20.42
CA GLN A 704 -38.67 -15.36 -20.66
C GLN A 704 -37.98 -15.89 -21.92
N ASP A 705 -37.38 -14.97 -22.66
CA ASP A 705 -36.51 -15.25 -23.80
C ASP A 705 -35.44 -16.28 -23.42
N LEU A 706 -35.19 -17.27 -24.25
CA LEU A 706 -34.24 -18.38 -24.01
C LEU A 706 -32.85 -17.93 -23.60
N ASN A 707 -32.47 -16.69 -23.89
CA ASN A 707 -31.17 -16.11 -23.55
C ASN A 707 -31.06 -15.56 -22.12
N SER A 708 -32.19 -15.41 -21.40
CA SER A 708 -32.27 -14.92 -20.03
C SER A 708 -33.12 -15.75 -19.10
N SER A 709 -33.46 -16.98 -19.49
CA SER A 709 -34.42 -17.86 -18.79
C SER A 709 -33.84 -18.38 -17.47
N PHE A 710 -34.69 -18.46 -16.47
CA PHE A 710 -34.38 -19.02 -15.18
C PHE A 710 -35.03 -20.40 -15.04
N TYR A 711 -34.32 -21.31 -14.36
CA TYR A 711 -34.86 -22.57 -13.90
C TYR A 711 -35.04 -22.60 -12.38
N VAL A 712 -36.00 -23.38 -11.94
CA VAL A 712 -36.16 -23.76 -10.54
C VAL A 712 -36.04 -25.26 -10.46
N ARG A 713 -35.24 -25.76 -9.56
CA ARG A 713 -35.13 -27.17 -9.28
C ARG A 713 -36.41 -27.69 -8.65
N ASN A 714 -36.90 -28.80 -9.14
CA ASN A 714 -38.14 -29.42 -8.66
C ASN A 714 -38.01 -29.91 -7.21
N ASP A 715 -39.07 -29.88 -6.45
CA ASP A 715 -39.09 -30.33 -5.06
C ASP A 715 -38.67 -31.81 -4.93
N GLY A 716 -37.74 -32.06 -4.04
CA GLY A 716 -37.23 -33.42 -3.78
C GLY A 716 -36.01 -33.82 -4.62
N GLU A 717 -35.57 -32.98 -5.54
CA GLU A 717 -34.39 -33.23 -6.37
C GLU A 717 -33.16 -32.58 -5.74
N ASP A 718 -32.02 -33.27 -5.75
CA ASP A 718 -30.74 -32.75 -5.22
C ASP A 718 -29.91 -32.03 -6.27
N VAL A 719 -30.17 -32.27 -7.55
CA VAL A 719 -29.36 -31.78 -8.69
C VAL A 719 -30.28 -31.19 -9.75
N ALA A 720 -29.90 -30.06 -10.32
CA ALA A 720 -30.52 -29.51 -11.51
C ALA A 720 -29.94 -30.19 -12.76
N LEU A 721 -30.76 -30.80 -13.60
CA LEU A 721 -30.41 -31.50 -14.84
C LEU A 721 -31.23 -30.99 -16.00
N ILE A 722 -30.55 -30.61 -17.12
CA ILE A 722 -31.18 -30.21 -18.37
C ILE A 722 -30.43 -30.89 -19.51
N ASP A 723 -31.13 -31.61 -20.37
CA ASP A 723 -30.56 -32.22 -21.58
C ASP A 723 -30.90 -31.37 -22.80
N TYR A 724 -29.92 -31.10 -23.61
CA TYR A 724 -30.03 -30.46 -24.93
C TYR A 724 -29.62 -31.45 -26.00
N ILE A 725 -30.42 -31.61 -27.05
CA ILE A 725 -30.12 -32.45 -28.20
C ILE A 725 -30.06 -31.54 -29.44
N TYR A 726 -29.02 -31.69 -30.20
CA TYR A 726 -28.77 -30.94 -31.44
C TYR A 726 -28.43 -31.91 -32.56
N THR A 727 -28.86 -31.60 -33.78
CA THR A 727 -28.36 -32.23 -35.00
C THR A 727 -27.53 -31.21 -35.83
N ALA A 728 -26.33 -31.60 -36.21
CA ALA A 728 -25.42 -30.77 -36.94
C ALA A 728 -25.99 -30.43 -38.35
N PRO A 729 -26.26 -29.18 -38.70
CA PRO A 729 -26.79 -28.77 -40.01
C PRO A 729 -25.74 -28.82 -41.11
N ALA A 730 -24.47 -28.74 -40.81
CA ALA A 730 -23.33 -28.71 -41.71
C ALA A 730 -22.11 -29.41 -41.15
N ASP A 731 -21.18 -29.78 -42.02
CA ASP A 731 -19.83 -30.21 -41.60
C ASP A 731 -19.06 -29.02 -41.08
N GLY A 732 -18.39 -29.14 -39.92
CA GLY A 732 -17.56 -28.05 -39.41
C GLY A 732 -17.23 -28.10 -37.93
N PHE A 733 -16.62 -27.03 -37.45
CA PHE A 733 -16.25 -26.86 -36.05
C PHE A 733 -17.43 -26.26 -35.26
N TYR A 734 -17.72 -26.87 -34.12
CA TYR A 734 -18.83 -26.48 -33.27
C TYR A 734 -18.35 -25.94 -31.95
N PHE A 735 -19.04 -24.90 -31.48
CA PHE A 735 -18.82 -24.22 -30.21
C PHE A 735 -20.15 -24.07 -29.48
N PHE A 736 -20.13 -24.09 -28.15
CA PHE A 736 -21.27 -23.61 -27.40
C PHE A 736 -20.88 -22.40 -26.53
N GLU A 737 -21.79 -21.48 -26.37
CA GLU A 737 -21.71 -20.46 -25.34
C GLU A 737 -22.77 -20.73 -24.28
N HIS A 738 -22.50 -20.31 -23.06
CA HIS A 738 -23.36 -20.52 -21.92
C HIS A 738 -23.31 -19.34 -20.94
N ASN A 739 -24.43 -19.08 -20.27
CA ASN A 739 -24.52 -18.09 -19.20
C ASN A 739 -24.58 -18.72 -17.79
N TYR A 740 -24.32 -20.01 -17.66
CA TYR A 740 -24.24 -20.69 -16.37
C TYR A 740 -23.08 -20.18 -15.53
N ARG A 741 -23.35 -19.92 -14.26
CA ARG A 741 -22.33 -19.45 -13.31
C ARG A 741 -21.74 -20.56 -12.45
N ALA A 742 -22.43 -21.70 -12.36
CA ALA A 742 -21.99 -22.88 -11.61
C ALA A 742 -22.61 -24.14 -12.19
N GLY A 743 -21.81 -25.16 -12.41
CA GLY A 743 -22.25 -26.46 -12.93
C GLY A 743 -21.25 -27.08 -13.90
N GLU A 744 -21.63 -28.22 -14.40
CA GLU A 744 -20.87 -28.97 -15.39
C GLU A 744 -21.72 -29.20 -16.63
N LEU A 745 -21.10 -29.13 -17.80
CA LEU A 745 -21.70 -29.48 -19.08
C LEU A 745 -21.03 -30.74 -19.59
N LYS A 746 -21.76 -31.86 -19.63
CA LYS A 746 -21.29 -33.10 -20.26
C LYS A 746 -21.71 -33.11 -21.71
N VAL A 747 -20.71 -33.14 -22.61
CA VAL A 747 -20.90 -33.10 -24.05
C VAL A 747 -20.64 -34.50 -24.62
N THR A 748 -21.60 -35.10 -25.29
CA THR A 748 -21.52 -36.45 -25.84
C THR A 748 -21.96 -36.42 -27.31
N GLY A 749 -21.13 -36.95 -28.20
CA GLY A 749 -21.39 -37.16 -29.62
C GLY A 749 -20.64 -38.39 -30.13
N ILE A 750 -20.65 -38.64 -31.46
CA ILE A 750 -20.04 -39.83 -32.05
C ILE A 750 -18.54 -39.98 -31.68
N ASN A 751 -17.80 -38.89 -31.72
CA ASN A 751 -16.37 -38.87 -31.39
C ASN A 751 -16.06 -37.86 -30.26
N ILE A 752 -17.09 -37.47 -29.48
CA ILE A 752 -16.97 -36.44 -28.46
C ILE A 752 -17.53 -37.04 -27.15
N ASP A 753 -16.70 -37.08 -26.13
CA ASP A 753 -17.10 -37.36 -24.74
C ASP A 753 -16.19 -36.50 -23.84
N LYS A 754 -16.72 -35.37 -23.38
CA LYS A 754 -15.99 -34.44 -22.52
C LYS A 754 -16.89 -33.72 -21.53
N THR A 755 -16.32 -33.31 -20.43
CA THR A 755 -16.99 -32.47 -19.44
C THR A 755 -16.34 -31.08 -19.45
N VAL A 756 -17.16 -30.04 -19.46
CA VAL A 756 -16.74 -28.64 -19.40
C VAL A 756 -17.30 -28.02 -18.13
N ASN A 757 -16.45 -27.42 -17.32
CA ASN A 757 -16.85 -26.69 -16.14
C ASN A 757 -17.31 -25.29 -16.57
N THR A 758 -18.55 -24.90 -16.20
CA THR A 758 -19.10 -23.58 -16.57
C THR A 758 -18.37 -22.40 -15.93
N GLY A 759 -17.55 -22.61 -14.89
CA GLY A 759 -16.69 -21.61 -14.30
C GLY A 759 -15.45 -21.23 -15.15
N ASP A 760 -15.16 -22.01 -16.22
CA ASP A 760 -13.91 -21.86 -16.98
C ASP A 760 -13.97 -20.89 -18.18
N GLY A 761 -15.12 -20.32 -18.51
CA GLY A 761 -15.28 -19.34 -19.57
C GLY A 761 -16.73 -19.25 -20.07
N ALA A 762 -17.01 -18.26 -20.92
CA ALA A 762 -18.34 -18.02 -21.46
C ALA A 762 -18.68 -18.93 -22.66
N PHE A 763 -17.68 -19.55 -23.29
CA PHE A 763 -17.87 -20.49 -24.39
C PHE A 763 -16.83 -21.63 -24.37
N ALA A 764 -17.12 -22.71 -25.09
CA ALA A 764 -16.16 -23.80 -25.26
C ALA A 764 -16.25 -24.41 -26.66
N PHE A 765 -15.08 -24.86 -27.13
CA PHE A 765 -15.00 -25.63 -28.37
C PHE A 765 -15.56 -27.03 -28.18
N VAL A 766 -16.52 -27.46 -29.00
CA VAL A 766 -17.14 -28.80 -28.96
C VAL A 766 -16.27 -29.81 -29.66
N GLY A 767 -15.97 -29.59 -30.93
CA GLY A 767 -15.28 -30.51 -31.81
C GLY A 767 -15.71 -30.26 -33.26
N TYR A 768 -15.24 -31.17 -34.14
CA TYR A 768 -15.71 -31.24 -35.52
C TYR A 768 -16.89 -32.22 -35.59
N LEU A 769 -18.00 -31.82 -36.18
CA LEU A 769 -19.17 -32.66 -36.44
C LEU A 769 -19.42 -32.74 -37.94
N GLY A 770 -19.81 -33.92 -38.42
CA GLY A 770 -20.35 -34.12 -39.76
C GLY A 770 -21.85 -33.75 -39.82
N LYS A 771 -22.29 -33.33 -40.98
CA LYS A 771 -23.69 -33.02 -41.20
C LYS A 771 -24.58 -34.19 -40.85
N GLY A 772 -25.60 -33.95 -40.01
CA GLY A 772 -26.56 -34.98 -39.53
C GLY A 772 -26.10 -35.73 -38.29
N GLU A 773 -24.87 -35.45 -37.78
CA GLU A 773 -24.45 -36.05 -36.51
C GLU A 773 -25.18 -35.38 -35.33
N GLN A 774 -25.54 -36.20 -34.35
CA GLN A 774 -26.23 -35.74 -33.15
C GLN A 774 -25.25 -35.45 -32.03
N LEU A 775 -25.50 -34.35 -31.31
CA LEU A 775 -24.82 -33.92 -30.12
C LEU A 775 -25.81 -33.84 -28.96
N LYS A 776 -25.46 -34.47 -27.84
CA LYS A 776 -26.17 -34.29 -26.57
C LYS A 776 -25.28 -33.44 -25.63
N ILE A 777 -25.85 -32.39 -25.06
CA ILE A 777 -25.22 -31.60 -23.98
C ILE A 777 -26.11 -31.74 -22.74
N GLU A 778 -25.55 -32.29 -21.68
CA GLU A 778 -26.19 -32.43 -20.38
C GLU A 778 -25.62 -31.38 -19.41
N PHE A 779 -26.49 -30.49 -18.95
CA PHE A 779 -26.14 -29.55 -17.89
C PHE A 779 -26.48 -30.18 -16.53
N LYS A 780 -25.51 -30.09 -15.60
CA LYS A 780 -25.62 -30.54 -14.22
C LYS A 780 -25.17 -29.47 -13.24
N ALA A 781 -26.04 -29.10 -12.28
CA ALA A 781 -25.65 -28.20 -11.18
C ALA A 781 -26.10 -28.77 -9.83
N GLU A 782 -25.14 -28.94 -8.92
CA GLU A 782 -25.38 -29.39 -7.55
C GLU A 782 -25.59 -28.17 -6.63
N ASN A 783 -26.41 -28.29 -5.62
CA ASN A 783 -26.69 -27.27 -4.60
C ASN A 783 -27.21 -25.90 -5.12
N VAL A 784 -27.75 -25.86 -6.33
CA VAL A 784 -28.34 -24.67 -6.91
C VAL A 784 -29.84 -24.88 -7.08
N GLY A 785 -30.65 -24.20 -6.25
CA GLY A 785 -32.10 -24.30 -6.30
C GLY A 785 -32.76 -23.47 -7.40
N VAL A 786 -32.15 -22.33 -7.75
CA VAL A 786 -32.59 -21.43 -8.81
C VAL A 786 -31.35 -20.97 -9.57
N GLY A 787 -31.38 -20.99 -10.88
CA GLY A 787 -30.26 -20.54 -11.69
C GLY A 787 -30.71 -19.99 -13.03
N CYS A 788 -29.81 -19.29 -13.71
CA CYS A 788 -29.98 -18.89 -15.10
C CYS A 788 -29.57 -20.06 -16.00
N TYR A 789 -30.29 -20.28 -17.07
CA TYR A 789 -29.90 -21.18 -18.13
C TYR A 789 -29.89 -20.45 -19.47
N GLY A 790 -28.93 -20.71 -20.28
CA GLY A 790 -28.82 -20.32 -21.66
C GLY A 790 -27.65 -21.10 -22.22
N LEU A 791 -27.92 -21.92 -23.19
CA LEU A 791 -26.93 -22.68 -23.93
C LEU A 791 -27.22 -22.51 -25.40
N ASN A 792 -26.30 -21.88 -26.12
CA ASN A 792 -26.41 -21.71 -27.56
C ASN A 792 -25.30 -22.51 -28.23
N LEU A 793 -25.67 -23.39 -29.18
CA LEU A 793 -24.71 -24.07 -30.03
C LEU A 793 -24.52 -23.26 -31.31
N TYR A 794 -23.27 -23.13 -31.73
CA TYR A 794 -22.89 -22.50 -32.97
C TYR A 794 -22.00 -23.44 -33.80
N TYR A 795 -22.16 -23.44 -35.08
CA TYR A 795 -21.12 -23.92 -35.99
C TYR A 795 -20.38 -22.77 -36.63
N MET A 796 -19.11 -22.92 -36.84
CA MET A 796 -18.28 -21.95 -37.50
C MET A 796 -18.31 -22.19 -39.01
N ASN A 797 -18.81 -21.22 -39.76
CA ASN A 797 -18.68 -21.20 -41.22
C ASN A 797 -17.29 -20.69 -41.60
N GLU A 798 -16.39 -21.63 -41.92
CA GLU A 798 -14.98 -21.32 -42.23
C GLU A 798 -14.84 -20.48 -43.49
N HIS A 799 -15.75 -20.61 -44.50
CA HIS A 799 -15.73 -19.82 -45.70
C HIS A 799 -16.07 -18.34 -45.44
N LEU A 800 -17.10 -18.09 -44.61
CA LEU A 800 -17.43 -16.71 -44.25
C LEU A 800 -16.28 -16.06 -43.47
N TRP A 801 -15.65 -16.80 -42.56
CA TRP A 801 -14.49 -16.24 -41.84
C TRP A 801 -13.28 -16.01 -42.74
N ASP A 802 -13.05 -16.86 -43.72
CA ASP A 802 -11.94 -16.69 -44.68
C ASP A 802 -12.17 -15.46 -45.57
N ASP A 803 -13.38 -15.26 -46.05
CA ASP A 803 -13.78 -14.08 -46.83
C ASP A 803 -13.63 -12.79 -46.01
N ASP A 804 -14.15 -12.75 -44.77
CA ASP A 804 -14.04 -11.63 -43.85
C ASP A 804 -12.56 -11.33 -43.49
N TYR A 805 -11.80 -12.37 -43.24
CA TYR A 805 -10.37 -12.26 -42.92
C TYR A 805 -9.60 -11.62 -44.10
N HIS A 806 -9.80 -12.08 -45.32
CA HIS A 806 -9.13 -11.53 -46.49
C HIS A 806 -9.52 -10.10 -46.74
N LYS A 807 -10.79 -9.76 -46.58
CA LYS A 807 -11.31 -8.39 -46.71
C LYS A 807 -10.62 -7.42 -45.73
N LEU A 808 -10.45 -7.82 -44.46
CA LEU A 808 -9.77 -7.04 -43.43
C LEU A 808 -8.25 -7.01 -43.65
N LEU A 809 -7.67 -8.12 -44.14
CA LEU A 809 -6.23 -8.25 -44.36
C LEU A 809 -5.74 -7.36 -45.51
N ASP A 810 -6.55 -7.21 -46.58
CA ASP A 810 -6.21 -6.38 -47.75
C ASP A 810 -5.99 -4.91 -47.39
N GLY A 811 -6.67 -4.41 -46.35
CA GLY A 811 -6.45 -3.08 -45.79
C GLY A 811 -5.50 -3.07 -44.56
N GLY A 812 -4.63 -4.04 -44.47
CA GLY A 812 -3.76 -4.26 -43.33
C GLY A 812 -2.50 -3.40 -43.29
N LEU A 813 -2.13 -2.92 -42.10
CA LEU A 813 -0.89 -2.16 -41.83
C LEU A 813 0.33 -3.09 -41.82
N SER A 814 1.26 -2.87 -42.74
CA SER A 814 2.58 -3.53 -42.71
C SER A 814 3.51 -2.80 -41.73
N VAL A 815 3.72 -3.37 -40.55
CA VAL A 815 4.53 -2.73 -39.51
C VAL A 815 6.01 -2.76 -39.87
N THR A 816 6.64 -1.59 -39.92
CA THR A 816 8.07 -1.43 -40.21
C THR A 816 8.89 -1.15 -38.95
N LYS A 817 8.23 -0.66 -37.89
CA LYS A 817 8.88 -0.40 -36.59
C LYS A 817 7.86 -0.43 -35.45
N ALA A 818 8.14 -1.20 -34.42
CA ALA A 818 7.38 -1.20 -33.19
C ALA A 818 8.29 -1.00 -31.97
N SER A 819 7.77 -0.31 -30.97
CA SER A 819 8.37 -0.16 -29.62
C SER A 819 7.26 0.10 -28.62
N GLY A 820 7.54 0.17 -27.33
CA GLY A 820 6.53 0.46 -26.32
C GLY A 820 5.69 1.72 -26.61
N THR A 821 6.32 2.78 -27.13
CA THR A 821 5.65 4.08 -27.35
C THR A 821 5.41 4.45 -28.79
N ARG A 822 5.66 3.54 -29.74
CA ARG A 822 5.55 3.85 -31.16
C ARG A 822 5.28 2.61 -32.00
N ILE A 823 4.30 2.72 -32.90
CA ILE A 823 4.10 1.80 -34.01
C ILE A 823 4.19 2.61 -35.29
N LYS A 824 4.95 2.13 -36.27
CA LYS A 824 5.03 2.75 -37.62
C LYS A 824 4.94 1.64 -38.63
N GLY A 825 4.17 1.91 -39.73
CA GLY A 825 4.02 0.96 -40.82
C GLY A 825 3.47 1.64 -42.05
N ASP A 826 3.41 0.88 -43.13
CA ASP A 826 2.88 1.33 -44.40
C ASP A 826 1.56 0.60 -44.69
N ILE A 827 0.57 1.35 -45.25
CA ILE A 827 -0.73 0.83 -45.62
C ILE A 827 -1.04 1.26 -47.04
N GLU A 828 -1.71 0.39 -47.82
CA GLU A 828 -2.18 0.69 -49.15
C GLU A 828 -3.71 0.49 -49.21
N LEU A 829 -4.45 1.54 -49.54
CA LEU A 829 -5.91 1.53 -49.55
C LEU A 829 -6.45 1.81 -50.93
N SER A 830 -7.43 1.04 -51.40
CA SER A 830 -8.12 1.22 -52.67
C SER A 830 -9.15 2.35 -52.67
N SER A 831 -9.53 2.83 -51.50
CA SER A 831 -10.43 3.95 -51.26
C SER A 831 -10.14 4.57 -49.89
N SER A 832 -10.63 5.82 -49.69
CA SER A 832 -10.54 6.44 -48.34
C SER A 832 -11.33 5.62 -47.34
N SER A 833 -10.64 5.06 -46.34
CA SER A 833 -11.19 4.08 -45.40
C SER A 833 -10.96 4.47 -43.94
N LEU A 834 -11.82 3.97 -43.06
CA LEU A 834 -11.60 3.98 -41.62
C LEU A 834 -10.58 2.89 -41.27
N VAL A 835 -9.52 3.22 -40.61
CA VAL A 835 -8.50 2.26 -40.11
C VAL A 835 -8.62 2.13 -38.63
N MET A 836 -8.86 0.91 -38.14
CA MET A 836 -8.88 0.58 -36.75
C MET A 836 -7.55 -0.04 -36.32
N ALA A 837 -7.03 0.34 -35.13
CA ALA A 837 -5.87 -0.30 -34.54
C ALA A 837 -6.29 -1.08 -33.28
N THR A 838 -5.93 -2.36 -33.21
CA THR A 838 -6.26 -3.25 -32.08
C THR A 838 -5.34 -3.00 -30.88
N ILE A 839 -5.32 -1.75 -30.40
CA ILE A 839 -4.56 -1.30 -29.24
C ILE A 839 -5.48 -0.61 -28.24
N ALA A 840 -5.15 -0.61 -26.97
CA ALA A 840 -5.95 0.06 -25.95
C ALA A 840 -5.74 1.59 -25.98
N GLN A 841 -6.80 2.34 -26.33
CA GLN A 841 -6.78 3.82 -26.35
C GLN A 841 -7.12 4.38 -24.97
N ASP A 842 -6.10 4.53 -24.15
CA ASP A 842 -6.19 5.12 -22.82
C ASP A 842 -6.06 6.67 -22.81
N GLY A 843 -6.12 7.30 -23.97
CA GLY A 843 -5.90 8.74 -24.16
C GLY A 843 -4.43 9.13 -24.31
N GLY A 844 -3.52 8.17 -24.37
CA GLY A 844 -2.09 8.40 -24.59
C GLY A 844 -1.68 8.34 -26.07
N TRP A 845 -2.42 7.61 -26.89
CA TRP A 845 -2.12 7.43 -28.33
C TRP A 845 -2.54 8.61 -29.19
N THR A 846 -1.77 8.86 -30.22
CA THR A 846 -2.05 9.85 -31.28
C THR A 846 -1.63 9.23 -32.62
N ALA A 847 -2.51 9.30 -33.62
CA ALA A 847 -2.24 8.80 -34.95
C ALA A 847 -1.73 9.92 -35.91
N TYR A 848 -0.88 9.53 -36.81
CA TYR A 848 -0.34 10.38 -37.88
C TYR A 848 -0.38 9.61 -39.22
N CYS A 849 -0.76 10.30 -40.30
CA CYS A 849 -0.64 9.81 -41.65
C CYS A 849 0.35 10.71 -42.39
N ASP A 850 1.42 10.17 -42.94
CA ASP A 850 2.51 10.89 -43.63
C ASP A 850 3.09 12.06 -42.80
N GLY A 851 3.00 11.99 -41.49
CA GLY A 851 3.47 13.00 -40.55
C GLY A 851 2.41 14.02 -40.12
N GLU A 852 1.25 14.05 -40.74
CA GLU A 852 0.12 14.89 -40.33
C GLU A 852 -0.73 14.18 -39.28
N LYS A 853 -1.15 14.92 -38.26
CA LYS A 853 -1.94 14.38 -37.15
C LYS A 853 -3.36 14.10 -37.59
N LEU A 854 -3.86 12.91 -37.28
CA LEU A 854 -5.23 12.50 -37.54
C LEU A 854 -6.14 12.69 -36.32
N GLU A 855 -7.42 12.95 -36.57
CA GLU A 855 -8.46 12.81 -35.55
C GLU A 855 -8.76 11.34 -35.33
N MET A 856 -9.05 10.98 -34.08
CA MET A 856 -9.30 9.60 -33.71
C MET A 856 -10.64 9.46 -33.01
N GLU A 857 -11.38 8.44 -33.42
CA GLU A 857 -12.59 7.94 -32.79
C GLU A 857 -12.29 6.59 -32.11
N LYS A 858 -13.28 5.90 -31.58
CA LYS A 858 -13.11 4.59 -30.94
C LYS A 858 -14.14 3.60 -31.44
N VAL A 859 -13.68 2.39 -31.70
CA VAL A 859 -14.51 1.21 -31.92
C VAL A 859 -14.56 0.41 -30.60
N ALA A 860 -15.73 -0.12 -30.24
CA ALA A 860 -15.95 -0.88 -29.01
C ALA A 860 -15.51 -0.14 -27.72
N GLY A 861 -15.44 1.19 -27.73
CA GLY A 861 -14.94 1.99 -26.60
C GLY A 861 -13.44 1.83 -26.30
N VAL A 862 -12.73 0.93 -27.00
CA VAL A 862 -11.35 0.52 -26.74
C VAL A 862 -10.39 0.90 -27.85
N PHE A 863 -10.72 0.54 -29.10
CA PHE A 863 -9.79 0.59 -30.22
C PHE A 863 -9.79 1.95 -30.90
N PRO A 864 -8.67 2.64 -31.03
CA PRO A 864 -8.60 3.87 -31.79
C PRO A 864 -8.81 3.57 -33.27
N CYS A 865 -9.59 4.42 -33.96
CA CYS A 865 -9.76 4.42 -35.37
C CYS A 865 -9.61 5.83 -35.93
N PHE A 866 -9.21 5.92 -37.19
CA PHE A 866 -8.90 7.16 -37.87
C PHE A 866 -9.04 6.99 -39.38
N ARG A 867 -9.41 8.06 -40.08
CA ARG A 867 -9.56 8.03 -41.55
C ARG A 867 -8.23 8.21 -42.25
N VAL A 868 -7.99 7.33 -43.23
CA VAL A 868 -6.82 7.36 -44.11
C VAL A 868 -7.29 7.51 -45.54
N PRO A 869 -6.70 8.42 -46.34
CA PRO A 869 -7.05 8.58 -47.74
C PRO A 869 -6.77 7.33 -48.58
N GLU A 870 -7.27 7.32 -49.84
CA GLU A 870 -6.88 6.34 -50.87
C GLU A 870 -5.39 6.47 -51.22
N GLY A 871 -4.73 5.34 -51.44
CA GLY A 871 -3.33 5.27 -51.87
C GLY A 871 -2.40 4.61 -50.81
N LYS A 872 -1.09 4.82 -51.05
CA LYS A 872 -0.04 4.34 -50.16
C LYS A 872 0.33 5.41 -49.14
N HIS A 873 0.20 5.07 -47.88
CA HIS A 873 0.45 5.98 -46.76
C HIS A 873 1.31 5.34 -45.70
N THR A 874 2.09 6.16 -44.98
CA THR A 874 2.82 5.76 -43.78
C THR A 874 2.05 6.19 -42.55
N ILE A 875 1.58 5.22 -41.78
CA ILE A 875 0.87 5.44 -40.51
C ILE A 875 1.86 5.38 -39.36
N GLU A 876 1.74 6.32 -38.43
CA GLU A 876 2.52 6.32 -37.21
C GLU A 876 1.62 6.58 -35.97
N LEU A 877 1.63 5.64 -35.03
CA LEU A 877 0.99 5.77 -33.73
C LEU A 877 2.04 6.13 -32.69
N ARG A 878 1.84 7.20 -31.94
CA ARG A 878 2.75 7.68 -30.88
C ARG A 878 2.05 7.72 -29.55
N TYR A 879 2.68 7.14 -28.53
CA TYR A 879 2.15 7.11 -27.17
C TYR A 879 2.84 8.12 -26.26
N ARG A 880 2.06 8.78 -25.44
CA ARG A 880 2.51 9.62 -24.33
C ARG A 880 1.70 9.30 -23.10
N VAL A 881 2.36 8.98 -21.99
CA VAL A 881 1.67 8.67 -20.72
C VAL A 881 0.74 9.82 -20.33
N PRO A 882 -0.58 9.57 -20.21
CA PRO A 882 -1.53 10.59 -19.78
C PRO A 882 -1.15 11.18 -18.42
N GLY A 883 -1.14 12.51 -18.31
CA GLY A 883 -0.81 13.20 -17.08
C GLY A 883 0.70 13.34 -16.74
N LEU A 884 1.62 12.68 -17.47
CA LEU A 884 3.05 12.72 -17.13
C LEU A 884 3.67 14.11 -17.37
N ILE A 885 3.34 14.76 -18.48
CA ILE A 885 3.88 16.10 -18.78
C ILE A 885 3.43 17.12 -17.72
N PRO A 886 2.12 17.31 -17.46
CA PRO A 886 1.70 18.25 -16.42
C PRO A 886 2.21 17.85 -15.04
N GLY A 887 2.26 16.56 -14.72
CA GLY A 887 2.83 16.07 -13.47
C GLY A 887 4.31 16.42 -13.31
N THR A 888 5.09 16.29 -14.37
CA THR A 888 6.51 16.66 -14.38
C THR A 888 6.71 18.17 -14.25
N ILE A 889 5.90 18.98 -14.94
CA ILE A 889 5.94 20.44 -14.81
C ILE A 889 5.67 20.85 -13.37
N ILE A 890 4.62 20.29 -12.74
CA ILE A 890 4.30 20.57 -11.33
C ILE A 890 5.46 20.14 -10.41
N ALA A 891 6.09 19.00 -10.67
CA ALA A 891 7.21 18.52 -9.87
C ALA A 891 8.43 19.44 -9.99
N VAL A 892 8.74 19.97 -11.17
CA VAL A 892 9.81 20.93 -11.41
C VAL A 892 9.52 22.26 -10.68
N PHE A 893 8.27 22.76 -10.75
CA PHE A 893 7.86 23.93 -9.97
C PHE A 893 7.95 23.66 -8.46
N GLY A 894 7.55 22.48 -8.01
CA GLY A 894 7.69 22.05 -6.63
C GLY A 894 9.14 22.04 -6.15
N LEU A 895 10.07 21.58 -7.00
CA LEU A 895 11.51 21.62 -6.72
C LEU A 895 12.03 23.06 -6.66
N GLY A 896 11.63 23.91 -7.60
CA GLY A 896 11.95 25.35 -7.59
C GLY A 896 11.43 26.04 -6.34
N ALA A 897 10.19 25.76 -5.94
CA ALA A 897 9.59 26.27 -4.71
C ALA A 897 10.35 25.80 -3.46
N LEU A 898 10.73 24.51 -3.40
CA LEU A 898 11.52 23.98 -2.30
C LEU A 898 12.86 24.71 -2.16
N ILE A 899 13.57 24.90 -3.26
CA ILE A 899 14.85 25.62 -3.30
C ILE A 899 14.66 27.08 -2.84
N ALA A 900 13.66 27.77 -3.37
CA ALA A 900 13.35 29.16 -2.98
C ALA A 900 13.02 29.27 -1.48
N LEU A 901 12.21 28.37 -0.95
CA LEU A 901 11.88 28.30 0.47
C LEU A 901 13.10 28.01 1.33
N MET A 902 14.02 27.16 0.90
CA MET A 902 15.27 26.90 1.61
C MET A 902 16.14 28.17 1.70
N PHE A 903 16.26 28.94 0.62
CA PHE A 903 16.99 30.23 0.63
C PHE A 903 16.29 31.25 1.54
N TYR A 904 14.97 31.34 1.47
CA TYR A 904 14.17 32.22 2.32
C TYR A 904 14.35 31.88 3.81
N GLU A 905 14.26 30.61 4.18
CA GLU A 905 14.50 30.18 5.56
C GLU A 905 15.92 30.45 6.03
N LYS A 906 16.92 30.24 5.16
CA LYS A 906 18.31 30.57 5.47
C LYS A 906 18.47 32.06 5.75
N LYS A 907 17.79 32.94 4.99
CA LYS A 907 17.77 34.38 5.20
C LYS A 907 17.09 34.74 6.54
N LEU A 908 15.94 34.13 6.84
CA LEU A 908 15.25 34.36 8.10
C LEU A 908 16.08 33.92 9.31
N ARG A 909 16.73 32.76 9.22
CA ARG A 909 17.62 32.28 10.30
C ARG A 909 18.82 33.21 10.53
N LYS A 910 19.43 33.74 9.45
CA LYS A 910 20.50 34.69 9.57
C LYS A 910 20.02 35.99 10.26
N LYS A 911 18.83 36.47 9.89
CA LYS A 911 18.26 37.68 10.51
C LYS A 911 17.97 37.44 11.98
N ALA A 912 17.34 36.33 12.33
CA ALA A 912 17.07 35.99 13.73
C ALA A 912 18.33 35.76 14.56
N ALA A 913 19.39 35.22 13.97
CA ALA A 913 20.69 35.07 14.65
C ALA A 913 21.34 36.42 14.90
N ALA A 914 21.27 37.36 13.95
CA ALA A 914 21.79 38.72 14.11
C ALA A 914 21.02 39.50 15.18
N GLU A 915 19.69 39.41 15.20
CA GLU A 915 18.83 40.02 16.24
C GLU A 915 19.10 39.43 17.64
N ALA A 916 19.35 38.12 17.72
CA ALA A 916 19.67 37.46 18.98
C ALA A 916 21.06 37.88 19.50
N GLU A 917 22.05 38.07 18.61
CA GLU A 917 23.37 38.56 18.99
C GLU A 917 23.32 40.03 19.43
N GLU A 918 22.55 40.87 18.74
CA GLU A 918 22.34 42.26 19.14
C GLU A 918 21.67 42.36 20.52
N LEU A 919 20.68 41.50 20.80
CA LEU A 919 20.06 41.42 22.12
C LEU A 919 21.02 40.92 23.19
N ARG A 920 21.91 39.97 22.84
CA ARG A 920 22.95 39.50 23.76
C ARG A 920 23.95 40.60 24.11
N VAL A 921 24.44 41.35 23.12
CA VAL A 921 25.35 42.47 23.33
C VAL A 921 24.67 43.51 24.19
N LYS A 922 23.40 43.87 23.93
CA LYS A 922 22.65 44.83 24.78
C LYS A 922 22.47 44.33 26.21
N ALA A 923 22.29 43.02 26.40
CA ALA A 923 22.17 42.42 27.75
C ALA A 923 23.51 42.44 28.49
N GLU A 924 24.63 42.16 27.81
CA GLU A 924 25.98 42.23 28.37
C GLU A 924 26.41 43.69 28.69
N GLU A 925 25.98 44.65 27.86
CA GLU A 925 26.18 46.07 28.12
C GLU A 925 25.33 46.58 29.34
N ALA A 926 24.08 46.09 29.46
CA ALA A 926 23.21 46.38 30.59
C ALA A 926 23.74 45.75 31.91
N GLU A 927 24.31 44.56 31.83
CA GLU A 927 24.91 43.88 32.99
C GLU A 927 26.18 44.59 33.46
N LYS A 928 27.06 45.03 32.53
CA LYS A 928 28.23 45.89 32.84
C LYS A 928 27.85 47.25 33.39
N SER A 929 26.77 47.85 32.88
CA SER A 929 26.26 49.13 33.40
C SER A 929 25.74 48.96 34.83
N ALA A 930 25.06 47.83 35.10
CA ALA A 930 24.56 47.52 36.44
C ALA A 930 25.69 47.20 37.43
N GLU A 931 26.76 46.52 36.99
CA GLU A 931 27.98 46.29 37.77
C GLU A 931 28.67 47.62 38.11
N THR A 932 28.81 48.51 37.11
CA THR A 932 29.43 49.84 37.30
C THR A 932 28.60 50.76 38.23
N GLU A 933 27.26 50.70 38.13
CA GLU A 933 26.37 51.41 39.09
C GLU A 933 26.45 50.79 40.49
N SER A 934 26.61 49.48 40.59
CA SER A 934 26.79 48.79 41.89
C SER A 934 28.13 49.16 42.55
N GLU A 935 29.22 49.19 41.73
CA GLU A 935 30.54 49.65 42.23
C GLU A 935 30.53 51.11 42.60
N ALA A 936 29.94 52.02 41.83
CA ALA A 936 29.76 53.44 42.14
C ALA A 936 28.90 53.66 43.39
N LYS A 937 27.91 52.78 43.66
CA LYS A 937 27.14 52.79 44.91
C LYS A 937 27.92 52.28 46.10
N ALA A 938 28.73 51.22 45.93
CA ALA A 938 29.64 50.73 46.96
C ALA A 938 30.74 51.74 47.28
N GLU A 939 31.30 52.45 46.29
CA GLU A 939 32.27 53.56 46.51
C GLU A 939 31.62 54.75 47.25
N LYS A 940 30.35 55.07 46.92
CA LYS A 940 29.61 56.12 47.66
C LYS A 940 29.24 55.74 49.06
N GLU A 941 28.94 54.50 49.33
CA GLU A 941 28.68 53.93 50.68
C GLU A 941 30.00 53.89 51.48
N ALA A 942 31.11 53.48 50.89
CA ALA A 942 32.44 53.50 51.50
C ALA A 942 32.93 54.91 51.77
N ALA A 943 32.65 55.90 50.87
CA ALA A 943 32.95 57.31 51.11
C ALA A 943 32.07 57.94 52.23
N SER A 944 30.81 57.48 52.37
CA SER A 944 29.90 57.89 53.44
C SER A 944 30.27 57.29 54.83
N GLU A 945 30.85 56.09 54.86
CA GLU A 945 31.36 55.45 56.09
C GLU A 945 32.69 56.13 56.49
N ALA A 946 33.57 56.56 55.59
CA ALA A 946 34.77 57.28 55.89
C ALA A 946 34.57 58.73 56.43
N GLU A 947 33.44 59.37 56.07
CA GLU A 947 33.05 60.71 56.65
C GLU A 947 32.40 60.59 58.03
N THR A 948 31.94 59.37 58.46
CA THR A 948 31.28 59.15 59.74
C THR A 948 32.25 58.74 60.85
N GLU A 949 33.49 58.32 60.52
CA GLU A 949 34.48 57.98 61.53
C GLU A 949 35.35 59.17 62.05
N THR A 950 35.09 60.45 61.67
CA THR A 950 35.87 61.58 62.11
C THR A 950 35.14 62.54 63.02
N LYS A 951 34.08 62.25 63.68
CA LYS A 951 33.45 63.02 64.75
C LYS A 951 32.68 62.09 65.71
N THR A 952 33.30 61.78 66.80
CA THR A 952 32.78 61.96 68.19
C THR A 952 33.47 61.01 69.15
N ASP A 953 34.45 61.53 69.85
CA ASP A 953 34.69 61.23 71.27
C ASP A 953 33.72 62.06 72.10
N ASP A 954 32.95 61.49 72.95
CA ASP A 954 32.74 61.72 74.34
C ASP A 954 31.36 61.26 74.89
N LYS A 955 31.52 60.41 75.95
CA LYS A 955 30.58 60.24 77.08
C LYS A 955 29.34 59.47 77.06
N ALA A 956 29.48 58.29 77.65
CA ALA A 956 28.91 57.91 78.93
C ALA A 956 27.48 57.35 79.04
N GLU A 957 27.44 56.18 79.56
CA GLU A 957 26.51 55.57 80.50
C GLU A 957 25.22 54.90 79.97
N ALA A 958 25.18 53.63 80.26
CA ALA A 958 24.16 52.65 80.30
C ALA A 958 22.96 53.00 81.26
N PRO A 959 21.86 52.18 81.44
CA PRO A 959 21.61 50.83 80.97
C PRO A 959 20.13 50.50 80.60
N ALA A 960 19.98 49.34 79.99
CA ALA A 960 18.90 48.36 80.20
C ALA A 960 17.44 48.65 79.99
N LYS A 961 16.78 47.93 79.08
CA LYS A 961 15.84 46.84 79.35
C LYS A 961 15.10 46.36 78.11
N LYS A 962 15.13 45.01 77.87
CA LYS A 962 14.16 44.23 77.12
C LYS A 962 12.86 44.10 77.92
N PRO A 963 11.79 43.47 77.56
CA PRO A 963 11.20 43.15 76.22
C PRO A 963 9.67 43.28 76.21
N ALA A 964 9.02 42.89 75.10
CA ALA A 964 7.79 42.12 75.01
C ALA A 964 6.79 42.62 73.93
N LYS A 965 6.51 41.76 72.97
CA LYS A 965 5.36 40.90 72.71
C LYS A 965 3.97 41.51 72.48
N LYS A 966 3.39 41.06 71.40
CA LYS A 966 1.96 40.76 71.09
C LYS A 966 1.02 41.96 70.88
N LYS A 967 0.12 41.87 69.88
CA LYS A 967 -0.94 41.02 69.46
C LYS A 967 -1.70 41.66 68.30
N LYS A 968 -2.22 40.80 67.43
CA LYS A 968 -3.51 41.03 66.70
C LYS A 968 -4.65 41.20 67.69
N PRO A 969 -5.82 41.74 67.35
CA PRO A 969 -6.80 41.36 66.37
C PRO A 969 -7.56 42.61 65.79
N GLY A 970 -8.44 42.54 64.91
CA GLY A 970 -9.58 41.72 64.56
C GLY A 970 -10.70 42.61 64.00
N ALA A 971 -11.35 42.11 63.01
CA ALA A 971 -12.79 42.09 62.79
C ALA A 971 -13.64 43.39 62.84
N GLN A 972 -14.41 43.56 61.83
CA GLN A 972 -15.84 43.62 61.70
C GLN A 972 -16.43 44.70 60.80
N ASN A 973 -17.15 44.21 59.83
CA ASN A 973 -18.57 44.44 59.57
C ASN A 973 -19.05 45.71 58.89
N GLY A 974 -19.92 45.43 57.97
CA GLY A 974 -21.14 46.15 57.69
C GLY A 974 -21.34 46.47 56.20
N SER A 975 -22.03 45.70 55.50
CA SER A 975 -23.45 45.56 55.29
C SER A 975 -24.07 46.52 54.24
N ASN A 976 -24.83 45.86 53.41
CA ASN A 976 -26.05 46.37 52.74
C ASN A 976 -25.88 47.23 51.50
N SER A 977 -26.58 47.05 50.45
CA SER A 977 -27.82 46.37 50.09
C SER A 977 -28.22 46.78 48.68
N ASN A 978 -28.95 45.91 48.09
CA ASN A 978 -30.11 46.14 47.25
C ASN A 978 -30.09 46.35 45.77
N ARG A 979 -30.58 45.28 45.13
CA ARG A 979 -31.82 45.27 44.29
C ARG A 979 -31.76 46.02 42.96
N LYS A 980 -32.15 45.46 41.93
CA LYS A 980 -33.39 44.80 41.41
C LYS A 980 -33.13 44.35 39.94
N LYS A 981 -33.47 43.13 39.59
CA LYS A 981 -34.68 42.69 38.83
C LYS A 981 -34.88 43.37 37.47
N SER A 982 -34.89 42.59 36.43
CA SER A 982 -36.00 41.93 35.74
C SER A 982 -35.48 41.43 34.39
N GLY A 983 -35.72 40.28 33.90
CA GLY A 983 -36.96 39.62 33.59
C GLY A 983 -37.04 39.44 32.10
N SER A 984 -37.03 38.28 31.66
CA SER A 984 -38.11 37.42 31.23
C SER A 984 -38.17 37.11 29.70
N LYS A 985 -38.33 35.83 29.45
CA LYS A 985 -39.08 35.21 28.32
C LYS A 985 -38.47 35.31 26.92
N GLY A 986 -38.36 34.30 26.15
CA GLY A 986 -39.03 33.02 26.09
C GLY A 986 -39.34 32.62 24.65
N LYS A 987 -39.45 31.33 24.42
CA LYS A 987 -40.07 30.65 23.27
C LYS A 987 -39.21 30.45 22.02
N LYS A 988 -38.82 29.22 21.73
CA LYS A 988 -39.49 28.03 21.13
C LYS A 988 -39.65 28.07 19.60
N ARG A 989 -39.19 26.95 19.03
CA ARG A 989 -39.63 26.26 17.81
C ARG A 989 -39.09 26.80 16.48
N LYS A 990 -38.40 26.01 15.67
CA LYS A 990 -38.66 24.67 15.13
C LYS A 990 -37.33 23.91 14.92
#